data_b92164fd89621233aaf639c6de31e60a
#
_entry.id   b92164fd89621233aaf639c6de31e60a
#
_cell.length_a   1.000
_cell.length_b   1.000
_cell.length_c   1.000
_cell.angle_alpha   90.00
_cell.angle_beta   90.00
_cell.angle_gamma   90.00
#
_symmetry.space_group_name_H-M   'P 1'
#
loop_
_entity.id
_entity.type
_entity.pdbx_description
1 polymer ?
#
loop_
_entity_poly.entity_id
_entity_poly.type
_entity_poly.pdbx_seq_one_letter_code
_entity_poly.pdbx_strand_id
1 'polypeptide(L)'
;MVSLVILFFILNAIFQLPPIPSYSTIVTSDKGEILHAFLSKDDKWRFRITTKELQPDLKKAFIQKEDQYFYYHPGINIIAVIRAVFNNIIQGKKTSGASTISMQVIRLLEPRERTYLNKIVEVFRALQLEWSYSKEEILELYINLVPYGSNIEGVKAASLIYFQKAPQQLSLAQIVSLTIIPNRPISLNPQRHPERLKTERNKWLMRFKEDNTFEDTRINDALKEAVYAKRITFSKKAPHLSIRLHRKYPLLTEIYTTISLSTQSRAQIILDNYMHRLKSMNIHNAAIIIYNNLDRKTEAYIGSQDFNDSEYQGQVDGVNSVRSPGSTLKPFIYGMAFDKGLLTPKCMLEDIPTNFDGYAPNNFDDQFHGEVSVEKSLAYSLNIPAVKTLEMISPKVFSDMLVKAGFRQVKRDQKHLGLSLALGGCGVTLEELTHLYTSFAQKGVLYPYNLLQQDTTRYNLPVMSEASSYMVSNILTQITRPDLPNNIQSSFHVPNIAWKTGTSFGRKDAWSIGYNQKYTVGVWLGNFDATGIHELTGADIATPLLFELFNSLDYNSQQHWFFKPQELKMRSVCPVSGLTMGEHCTKSILDQYIPTVSGTESCKHLKEYYVSAKETYSYCTSCMPSGGYKVNLYPNISASLADYYDSQHIPYDKPPLHNPMCMRVMEDFNPKIILPVNNKEYFIEKAVPTEIQLKSIVPQDVGKIYWYINNKFYKEAKPKEEVFFLPTEGINKISCSDDRGRNSSVQIGVEFY
;
A
#
# COMPACT_ATOMS: atom_id res chain seq x y z
N MET A 1 57.58 -38.20 -7.04
CA MET A 1 56.19 -38.10 -6.56
C MET A 1 56.02 -36.87 -5.62
N VAL A 2 56.81 -36.75 -4.55
CA VAL A 2 56.77 -35.61 -3.61
C VAL A 2 56.90 -34.24 -4.30
N SER A 3 57.87 -34.13 -5.25
CA SER A 3 58.12 -32.86 -5.99
C SER A 3 56.94 -32.43 -6.86
N LEU A 4 56.15 -33.36 -7.43
CA LEU A 4 54.96 -33.05 -8.19
C LEU A 4 53.80 -32.59 -7.30
N VAL A 5 53.70 -33.11 -6.08
CA VAL A 5 52.72 -32.70 -5.08
C VAL A 5 53.02 -31.29 -4.58
N ILE A 6 54.31 -31.03 -4.27
CA ILE A 6 54.74 -29.66 -3.85
C ILE A 6 54.48 -28.67 -4.98
N LEU A 7 54.85 -29.01 -6.21
CA LEU A 7 54.58 -28.16 -7.39
C LEU A 7 53.08 -27.88 -7.56
N PHE A 8 52.20 -28.90 -7.37
CA PHE A 8 50.75 -28.70 -7.41
C PHE A 8 50.29 -27.67 -6.38
N PHE A 9 50.71 -27.75 -5.13
CA PHE A 9 50.34 -26.81 -4.09
C PHE A 9 50.85 -25.40 -4.35
N ILE A 10 52.11 -25.26 -4.84
CA ILE A 10 52.63 -23.96 -5.25
C ILE A 10 51.81 -23.33 -6.36
N LEU A 11 51.55 -24.11 -7.41
CA LEU A 11 50.74 -23.65 -8.53
C LEU A 11 49.26 -23.37 -8.11
N ASN A 12 48.71 -24.14 -7.19
CA ASN A 12 47.37 -23.93 -6.66
C ASN A 12 47.27 -22.61 -5.85
N ALA A 13 48.32 -22.26 -5.13
CA ALA A 13 48.36 -20.99 -4.41
C ALA A 13 48.49 -19.77 -5.33
N ILE A 14 49.24 -19.90 -6.44
CA ILE A 14 49.49 -18.83 -7.41
C ILE A 14 48.25 -18.64 -8.35
N PHE A 15 47.72 -19.73 -8.83
CA PHE A 15 46.64 -19.74 -9.85
C PHE A 15 45.30 -20.15 -9.24
N GLN A 16 44.55 -19.19 -8.74
CA GLN A 16 43.22 -19.44 -8.16
C GLN A 16 42.21 -19.94 -9.23
N LEU A 17 41.23 -20.74 -8.80
CA LEU A 17 40.14 -21.17 -9.65
C LEU A 17 39.34 -19.99 -10.16
N PRO A 18 38.82 -20.01 -11.40
CA PRO A 18 37.94 -18.98 -11.92
C PRO A 18 36.68 -18.88 -11.08
N PRO A 19 36.11 -17.68 -10.93
CA PRO A 19 34.89 -17.48 -10.16
C PRO A 19 33.70 -18.18 -10.83
N ILE A 20 32.79 -18.72 -10.02
CA ILE A 20 31.54 -19.30 -10.52
C ILE A 20 30.66 -18.15 -11.05
N PRO A 21 30.12 -18.26 -12.28
CA PRO A 21 29.23 -17.25 -12.85
C PRO A 21 27.95 -17.07 -12.02
N SER A 22 27.38 -15.86 -12.06
CA SER A 22 26.14 -15.55 -11.36
C SER A 22 24.95 -16.35 -11.92
N TYR A 23 24.02 -16.68 -11.05
CA TYR A 23 22.76 -17.32 -11.43
C TYR A 23 21.68 -16.29 -11.74
N SER A 24 20.70 -16.71 -12.50
CA SER A 24 19.44 -16.03 -12.73
C SER A 24 18.58 -16.08 -11.47
N THR A 25 17.74 -15.03 -11.27
CA THR A 25 16.78 -15.00 -10.17
C THR A 25 15.38 -15.34 -10.66
N ILE A 26 14.66 -16.19 -9.94
CA ILE A 26 13.25 -16.51 -10.15
C ILE A 26 12.45 -15.97 -8.98
N VAL A 27 11.37 -15.26 -9.27
CA VAL A 27 10.36 -14.87 -8.28
C VAL A 27 9.12 -15.73 -8.50
N THR A 28 8.67 -16.41 -7.45
CA THR A 28 7.58 -17.38 -7.53
C THR A 28 6.37 -16.98 -6.72
N SER A 29 5.20 -17.52 -7.08
CA SER A 29 3.95 -17.45 -6.34
C SER A 29 4.01 -18.27 -5.05
N ASP A 30 2.92 -18.24 -4.29
CA ASP A 30 2.69 -19.06 -3.10
C ASP A 30 2.80 -20.59 -3.37
N LYS A 31 2.49 -21.01 -4.61
CA LYS A 31 2.55 -22.41 -5.06
C LYS A 31 3.81 -22.75 -5.86
N GLY A 32 4.79 -21.83 -5.93
CA GLY A 32 6.03 -22.04 -6.67
C GLY A 32 5.94 -21.78 -8.19
N GLU A 33 4.82 -21.24 -8.68
CA GLU A 33 4.68 -20.83 -10.09
C GLU A 33 5.49 -19.57 -10.37
N ILE A 34 6.10 -19.47 -11.55
CA ILE A 34 6.98 -18.35 -11.88
C ILE A 34 6.15 -17.09 -12.17
N LEU A 35 6.32 -16.09 -11.32
CA LEU A 35 5.77 -14.73 -11.53
C LEU A 35 6.68 -13.91 -12.46
N HIS A 36 8.00 -14.02 -12.27
CA HIS A 36 8.99 -13.32 -13.06
C HIS A 36 10.35 -14.01 -12.97
N ALA A 37 11.12 -13.93 -14.04
CA ALA A 37 12.50 -14.40 -14.06
C ALA A 37 13.43 -13.31 -14.58
N PHE A 38 14.62 -13.21 -13.99
CA PHE A 38 15.67 -12.26 -14.37
C PHE A 38 16.84 -13.04 -14.97
N LEU A 39 17.50 -12.47 -15.96
CA LEU A 39 18.76 -12.98 -16.47
C LEU A 39 19.86 -12.87 -15.42
N SER A 40 20.88 -13.70 -15.54
CA SER A 40 22.13 -13.55 -14.81
C SER A 40 22.87 -12.27 -15.27
N LYS A 41 23.92 -11.87 -14.55
CA LYS A 41 24.72 -10.65 -14.89
C LYS A 41 25.37 -10.70 -16.26
N ASP A 42 25.57 -11.90 -16.82
CA ASP A 42 26.13 -12.17 -18.14
C ASP A 42 25.05 -12.53 -19.19
N ASP A 43 23.81 -12.07 -18.97
CA ASP A 43 22.66 -12.20 -19.88
C ASP A 43 22.27 -13.66 -20.22
N LYS A 44 22.45 -14.57 -19.27
CA LYS A 44 22.07 -15.97 -19.42
C LYS A 44 20.84 -16.32 -18.60
N TRP A 45 20.06 -17.28 -19.10
CA TRP A 45 19.10 -18.05 -18.32
C TRP A 45 19.86 -19.18 -17.64
N ARG A 46 20.25 -19.02 -16.38
CA ARG A 46 21.00 -19.98 -15.58
C ARG A 46 20.35 -20.13 -14.21
N PHE A 47 19.32 -20.96 -14.13
CA PHE A 47 18.60 -21.21 -12.87
C PHE A 47 19.31 -22.24 -12.04
N ARG A 48 19.61 -21.92 -10.80
CA ARG A 48 20.30 -22.85 -9.90
C ARG A 48 19.42 -24.06 -9.59
N ILE A 49 20.03 -25.24 -9.59
CA ILE A 49 19.45 -26.48 -9.09
C ILE A 49 20.55 -27.27 -8.35
N THR A 50 20.19 -27.87 -7.21
CA THR A 50 21.10 -28.74 -6.46
C THR A 50 20.98 -30.19 -6.89
N THR A 51 21.99 -31.01 -6.63
CA THR A 51 21.93 -32.44 -6.94
C THR A 51 20.82 -33.16 -6.18
N LYS A 52 20.41 -32.65 -5.00
CA LYS A 52 19.29 -33.18 -4.20
C LYS A 52 17.94 -32.95 -4.86
N GLU A 53 17.80 -31.88 -5.63
CA GLU A 53 16.58 -31.52 -6.35
C GLU A 53 16.47 -32.21 -7.71
N LEU A 54 17.56 -32.86 -8.18
CA LEU A 54 17.55 -33.58 -9.43
C LEU A 54 16.80 -34.91 -9.33
N GLN A 55 16.02 -35.19 -10.36
CA GLN A 55 15.47 -36.53 -10.54
C GLN A 55 16.62 -37.55 -10.66
N PRO A 56 16.58 -38.71 -9.95
CA PRO A 56 17.65 -39.71 -9.98
C PRO A 56 18.04 -40.16 -11.38
N ASP A 57 17.06 -40.34 -12.25
CA ASP A 57 17.26 -40.72 -13.63
C ASP A 57 18.06 -39.71 -14.45
N LEU A 58 17.83 -38.41 -14.20
CA LEU A 58 18.57 -37.34 -14.88
C LEU A 58 20.03 -37.34 -14.45
N LYS A 59 20.31 -37.48 -13.15
CA LYS A 59 21.65 -37.66 -12.62
C LYS A 59 22.35 -38.86 -13.21
N LYS A 60 21.66 -40.03 -13.25
CA LYS A 60 22.16 -41.29 -13.81
C LYS A 60 22.49 -41.14 -15.29
N ALA A 61 21.60 -40.50 -16.07
CA ALA A 61 21.82 -40.31 -17.52
C ALA A 61 23.05 -39.45 -17.81
N PHE A 62 23.28 -38.35 -17.07
CA PHE A 62 24.46 -37.51 -17.24
C PHE A 62 25.75 -38.25 -16.91
N ILE A 63 25.80 -38.96 -15.78
CA ILE A 63 27.00 -39.68 -15.34
C ILE A 63 27.32 -40.79 -16.33
N GLN A 64 26.33 -41.60 -16.67
CA GLN A 64 26.55 -42.76 -17.59
C GLN A 64 27.03 -42.29 -18.97
N LYS A 65 26.52 -41.14 -19.46
CA LYS A 65 26.90 -40.63 -20.78
C LYS A 65 28.24 -39.90 -20.79
N GLU A 66 28.46 -38.99 -19.81
CA GLU A 66 29.61 -38.07 -19.85
C GLU A 66 30.85 -38.64 -19.14
N ASP A 67 30.63 -39.38 -18.03
CA ASP A 67 31.73 -39.84 -17.19
C ASP A 67 31.29 -41.00 -16.27
N GLN A 68 31.18 -42.21 -16.83
CA GLN A 68 30.67 -43.41 -16.13
C GLN A 68 31.39 -43.70 -14.80
N TYR A 69 32.68 -43.35 -14.69
CA TYR A 69 33.52 -43.56 -13.50
C TYR A 69 33.73 -42.28 -12.68
N PHE A 70 32.86 -41.28 -12.80
CA PHE A 70 32.99 -39.95 -12.19
C PHE A 70 33.34 -39.99 -10.70
N TYR A 71 32.74 -40.89 -9.95
CA TYR A 71 32.96 -41.01 -8.50
C TYR A 71 34.25 -41.71 -8.10
N TYR A 72 34.97 -42.33 -9.05
CA TYR A 72 36.10 -43.22 -8.77
C TYR A 72 37.45 -42.62 -9.14
N HIS A 73 37.52 -41.50 -9.82
CA HIS A 73 38.78 -40.88 -10.22
C HIS A 73 38.90 -39.42 -9.67
N PRO A 74 40.13 -38.90 -9.46
CA PRO A 74 40.41 -37.55 -8.91
C PRO A 74 40.40 -36.46 -10.01
N GLY A 75 39.36 -36.40 -10.84
CA GLY A 75 39.22 -35.41 -11.92
C GLY A 75 39.75 -35.81 -13.28
N ILE A 76 40.60 -36.86 -13.35
CA ILE A 76 41.19 -37.41 -14.57
C ILE A 76 40.99 -38.90 -14.56
N ASN A 77 40.38 -39.43 -15.61
CA ASN A 77 40.27 -40.87 -15.80
C ASN A 77 41.46 -41.37 -16.64
N ILE A 78 42.53 -41.82 -15.95
CA ILE A 78 43.77 -42.28 -16.59
C ILE A 78 43.51 -43.43 -17.54
N ILE A 79 42.64 -44.37 -17.21
CA ILE A 79 42.28 -45.53 -18.06
C ILE A 79 41.61 -45.02 -19.35
N ALA A 80 40.72 -44.05 -19.26
CA ALA A 80 40.09 -43.46 -20.43
C ALA A 80 41.08 -42.67 -21.29
N VAL A 81 42.09 -42.02 -20.70
CA VAL A 81 43.15 -41.33 -21.44
C VAL A 81 44.00 -42.34 -22.21
N ILE A 82 44.46 -43.44 -21.57
CA ILE A 82 45.25 -44.50 -22.22
C ILE A 82 44.43 -45.11 -23.35
N ARG A 83 43.18 -45.50 -23.12
CA ARG A 83 42.27 -46.02 -24.14
C ARG A 83 42.09 -45.05 -25.32
N ALA A 84 41.92 -43.76 -25.06
CA ALA A 84 41.73 -42.76 -26.12
C ALA A 84 42.99 -42.55 -26.95
N VAL A 85 44.19 -42.57 -26.34
CA VAL A 85 45.47 -42.46 -27.03
C VAL A 85 45.65 -43.71 -27.93
N PHE A 86 45.38 -44.89 -27.40
CA PHE A 86 45.53 -46.18 -28.15
C PHE A 86 44.55 -46.21 -29.34
N ASN A 87 43.28 -45.89 -29.14
CA ASN A 87 42.27 -45.91 -30.21
C ASN A 87 42.54 -44.79 -31.27
N ASN A 88 43.04 -43.64 -30.91
CA ASN A 88 43.35 -42.56 -31.85
C ASN A 88 44.57 -42.89 -32.71
N ILE A 89 45.54 -43.62 -32.12
CA ILE A 89 46.74 -44.10 -32.86
C ILE A 89 46.35 -45.22 -33.87
N ILE A 90 45.54 -46.21 -33.43
CA ILE A 90 45.15 -47.32 -34.28
C ILE A 90 44.21 -46.91 -35.41
N GLN A 91 43.26 -46.04 -35.15
CA GLN A 91 42.22 -45.67 -36.12
C GLN A 91 42.57 -44.48 -36.97
N GLY A 92 43.67 -43.76 -36.70
CA GLY A 92 44.08 -42.52 -37.40
C GLY A 92 43.09 -41.41 -37.37
N LYS A 93 42.04 -41.52 -36.52
CA LYS A 93 40.95 -40.52 -36.34
C LYS A 93 40.66 -40.32 -34.87
N LYS A 94 40.28 -39.11 -34.48
CA LYS A 94 39.83 -38.79 -33.11
C LYS A 94 38.47 -39.43 -32.83
N THR A 95 38.46 -40.68 -32.36
CA THR A 95 37.24 -41.48 -32.19
C THR A 95 36.74 -41.60 -30.76
N SER A 96 37.56 -41.30 -29.75
CA SER A 96 37.13 -41.35 -28.35
C SER A 96 37.62 -40.13 -27.57
N GLY A 97 36.76 -39.56 -26.71
CA GLY A 97 37.08 -38.49 -25.78
C GLY A 97 37.45 -39.06 -24.40
N ALA A 98 38.47 -38.47 -23.76
CA ALA A 98 38.90 -38.79 -22.39
C ALA A 98 38.61 -37.62 -21.41
N SER A 99 37.67 -36.74 -21.75
CA SER A 99 37.35 -35.61 -20.90
C SER A 99 36.31 -36.02 -19.84
N THR A 100 36.65 -35.82 -18.58
CA THR A 100 35.81 -36.06 -17.41
C THR A 100 34.82 -34.89 -17.19
N ILE A 101 33.82 -35.08 -16.34
CA ILE A 101 32.90 -34.01 -15.92
C ILE A 101 33.69 -32.83 -15.31
N SER A 102 34.69 -33.09 -14.44
CA SER A 102 35.54 -32.07 -13.83
C SER A 102 36.28 -31.21 -14.87
N MET A 103 36.83 -31.87 -15.91
CA MET A 103 37.49 -31.18 -17.03
C MET A 103 36.48 -30.35 -17.86
N GLN A 104 35.26 -30.84 -18.03
CA GLN A 104 34.20 -30.10 -18.72
C GLN A 104 33.75 -28.87 -17.94
N VAL A 105 33.62 -28.95 -16.60
CA VAL A 105 33.34 -27.81 -15.74
C VAL A 105 34.39 -26.72 -15.91
N ILE A 106 35.67 -27.08 -15.86
CA ILE A 106 36.78 -26.12 -16.08
C ILE A 106 36.67 -25.44 -17.44
N ARG A 107 36.38 -26.20 -18.49
CA ARG A 107 36.21 -25.65 -19.85
C ARG A 107 35.00 -24.69 -19.95
N LEU A 108 33.95 -24.92 -19.15
CA LEU A 108 32.78 -24.02 -19.08
C LEU A 108 33.10 -22.76 -18.29
N LEU A 109 33.88 -22.88 -17.22
CA LEU A 109 34.28 -21.71 -16.38
C LEU A 109 35.35 -20.86 -17.06
N GLU A 110 36.31 -21.50 -17.78
CA GLU A 110 37.45 -20.85 -18.43
C GLU A 110 37.60 -21.37 -19.88
N PRO A 111 36.80 -20.89 -20.82
CA PRO A 111 36.88 -21.33 -22.22
C PRO A 111 38.24 -21.01 -22.83
N ARG A 112 38.91 -22.05 -23.39
CA ARG A 112 40.24 -21.96 -24.04
C ARG A 112 40.22 -22.64 -25.39
N GLU A 113 41.13 -22.22 -26.26
CA GLU A 113 41.35 -22.91 -27.55
C GLU A 113 41.79 -24.35 -27.35
N ARG A 114 41.44 -25.22 -28.30
CA ARG A 114 41.72 -26.67 -28.24
C ARG A 114 43.14 -26.97 -28.67
N THR A 115 44.15 -26.66 -27.82
CA THR A 115 45.56 -26.97 -28.00
C THR A 115 46.01 -28.01 -26.97
N TYR A 116 47.14 -28.67 -27.20
CA TYR A 116 47.71 -29.63 -26.25
C TYR A 116 48.12 -28.95 -24.92
N LEU A 117 48.69 -27.74 -25.00
CA LEU A 117 49.04 -26.95 -23.81
C LEU A 117 47.82 -26.62 -22.96
N ASN A 118 46.75 -26.13 -23.60
CA ASN A 118 45.50 -25.84 -22.90
C ASN A 118 44.87 -27.12 -22.31
N LYS A 119 45.12 -28.30 -22.91
CA LYS A 119 44.67 -29.55 -22.34
C LYS A 119 45.42 -29.93 -21.06
N ILE A 120 46.71 -29.60 -20.95
CA ILE A 120 47.49 -29.78 -19.72
C ILE A 120 46.97 -28.81 -18.62
N VAL A 121 46.70 -27.57 -19.00
CA VAL A 121 46.12 -26.59 -18.07
C VAL A 121 44.71 -27.05 -17.58
N GLU A 122 43.88 -27.59 -18.48
CA GLU A 122 42.56 -28.14 -18.14
C GLU A 122 42.67 -29.29 -17.13
N VAL A 123 43.66 -30.17 -17.32
CA VAL A 123 43.99 -31.27 -16.40
C VAL A 123 44.38 -30.72 -15.02
N PHE A 124 45.30 -29.76 -14.96
CA PHE A 124 45.73 -29.15 -13.71
C PHE A 124 44.54 -28.47 -13.00
N ARG A 125 43.74 -27.68 -13.72
CA ARG A 125 42.55 -27.03 -13.20
C ARG A 125 41.49 -28.02 -12.71
N ALA A 126 41.34 -29.17 -13.38
CA ALA A 126 40.41 -30.22 -12.94
C ALA A 126 40.86 -30.85 -11.61
N LEU A 127 42.17 -31.02 -11.39
CA LEU A 127 42.71 -31.45 -10.09
C LEU A 127 42.48 -30.39 -8.98
N GLN A 128 42.66 -29.10 -9.30
CA GLN A 128 42.34 -28.00 -8.36
C GLN A 128 40.85 -28.00 -7.98
N LEU A 129 39.95 -28.24 -8.98
CA LEU A 129 38.51 -28.30 -8.75
C LEU A 129 38.15 -29.45 -7.81
N GLU A 130 38.70 -30.65 -8.04
CA GLU A 130 38.48 -31.80 -7.17
C GLU A 130 39.10 -31.69 -5.78
N TRP A 131 40.13 -30.86 -5.63
CA TRP A 131 40.69 -30.52 -4.33
C TRP A 131 39.80 -29.57 -3.53
N SER A 132 39.10 -28.66 -4.23
CA SER A 132 38.32 -27.58 -3.63
C SER A 132 36.83 -27.90 -3.45
N TYR A 133 36.30 -28.82 -4.22
CA TYR A 133 34.88 -29.19 -4.27
C TYR A 133 34.67 -30.68 -4.19
N SER A 134 33.60 -31.10 -3.54
CA SER A 134 33.18 -32.50 -3.54
C SER A 134 32.64 -32.93 -4.91
N LYS A 135 32.56 -34.23 -5.14
CA LYS A 135 31.97 -34.78 -6.37
C LYS A 135 30.53 -34.27 -6.65
N GLU A 136 29.73 -34.17 -5.60
CA GLU A 136 28.36 -33.64 -5.72
C GLU A 136 28.35 -32.17 -6.14
N GLU A 137 29.23 -31.34 -5.57
CA GLU A 137 29.34 -29.94 -5.95
C GLU A 137 29.86 -29.76 -7.38
N ILE A 138 30.83 -30.59 -7.81
CA ILE A 138 31.33 -30.59 -9.20
C ILE A 138 30.21 -30.99 -10.19
N LEU A 139 29.42 -31.98 -9.84
CA LEU A 139 28.26 -32.37 -10.65
C LEU A 139 27.21 -31.26 -10.67
N GLU A 140 26.97 -30.60 -9.52
CA GLU A 140 26.07 -29.44 -9.44
C GLU A 140 26.55 -28.30 -10.34
N LEU A 141 27.84 -27.97 -10.33
CA LEU A 141 28.40 -26.97 -11.24
C LEU A 141 28.19 -27.40 -12.71
N TYR A 142 28.46 -28.64 -13.04
CA TYR A 142 28.27 -29.13 -14.40
C TYR A 142 26.84 -28.94 -14.89
N ILE A 143 25.85 -29.45 -14.17
CA ILE A 143 24.44 -29.42 -14.58
C ILE A 143 23.87 -27.98 -14.63
N ASN A 144 24.47 -27.06 -13.90
CA ASN A 144 24.08 -25.66 -13.89
C ASN A 144 24.74 -24.80 -14.98
N LEU A 145 25.87 -25.26 -15.56
CA LEU A 145 26.67 -24.51 -16.53
C LEU A 145 26.59 -25.04 -17.95
N VAL A 146 26.15 -26.31 -18.17
CA VAL A 146 26.08 -26.88 -19.52
C VAL A 146 25.19 -26.06 -20.45
N PRO A 147 25.67 -25.79 -21.72
CA PRO A 147 24.95 -24.94 -22.65
C PRO A 147 23.85 -25.71 -23.39
N TYR A 148 22.69 -25.08 -23.54
CA TYR A 148 21.54 -25.60 -24.29
C TYR A 148 21.21 -24.83 -25.57
N GLY A 149 22.06 -23.89 -25.92
CA GLY A 149 21.93 -23.04 -27.09
C GLY A 149 21.34 -21.66 -26.79
N SER A 150 21.63 -20.71 -27.66
CA SER A 150 21.37 -19.27 -27.41
C SER A 150 21.95 -18.82 -26.04
N ASN A 151 21.14 -18.23 -25.20
CA ASN A 151 21.51 -17.80 -23.86
C ASN A 151 20.98 -18.72 -22.74
N ILE A 152 20.74 -20.02 -23.04
CA ILE A 152 20.21 -20.99 -22.06
C ILE A 152 21.38 -21.82 -21.55
N GLU A 153 21.62 -21.80 -20.25
CA GLU A 153 22.62 -22.60 -19.55
C GLU A 153 21.98 -23.32 -18.34
N GLY A 154 22.39 -24.53 -18.11
CA GLY A 154 21.90 -25.38 -17.03
C GLY A 154 20.58 -26.12 -17.34
N VAL A 155 20.47 -27.26 -16.70
CA VAL A 155 19.35 -28.21 -16.91
C VAL A 155 18.01 -27.62 -16.51
N LYS A 156 17.94 -26.89 -15.39
CA LYS A 156 16.69 -26.29 -14.90
C LYS A 156 16.17 -25.26 -15.89
N ALA A 157 17.05 -24.41 -16.43
CA ALA A 157 16.65 -23.43 -17.42
C ALA A 157 16.16 -24.08 -18.72
N ALA A 158 16.88 -25.10 -19.20
CA ALA A 158 16.49 -25.83 -20.40
C ALA A 158 15.17 -26.60 -20.23
N SER A 159 14.96 -27.24 -19.08
CA SER A 159 13.71 -27.94 -18.74
C SER A 159 12.51 -27.01 -18.77
N LEU A 160 12.62 -25.87 -18.09
CA LEU A 160 11.54 -24.86 -18.00
C LEU A 160 11.28 -24.20 -19.36
N ILE A 161 12.34 -23.80 -20.08
CA ILE A 161 12.21 -23.03 -21.32
C ILE A 161 11.75 -23.91 -22.50
N TYR A 162 12.26 -25.14 -22.63
CA TYR A 162 11.92 -25.98 -23.77
C TYR A 162 10.72 -26.88 -23.51
N PHE A 163 10.62 -27.47 -22.31
CA PHE A 163 9.57 -28.44 -21.98
C PHE A 163 8.48 -27.94 -21.06
N GLN A 164 8.64 -26.73 -20.49
CA GLN A 164 7.67 -26.13 -19.55
C GLN A 164 7.41 -27.03 -18.33
N LYS A 165 8.42 -27.77 -17.92
CA LYS A 165 8.37 -28.71 -16.80
C LYS A 165 9.49 -28.45 -15.81
N ALA A 166 9.22 -28.63 -14.53
CA ALA A 166 10.28 -28.73 -13.54
C ALA A 166 11.17 -29.98 -13.83
N PRO A 167 12.48 -29.96 -13.54
CA PRO A 167 13.36 -31.08 -13.79
C PRO A 167 12.89 -32.41 -13.19
N GLN A 168 12.11 -32.37 -12.09
CA GLN A 168 11.53 -33.52 -11.41
C GLN A 168 10.37 -34.19 -12.18
N GLN A 169 9.79 -33.47 -13.16
CA GLN A 169 8.61 -33.90 -13.92
C GLN A 169 8.93 -34.36 -15.35
N LEU A 170 10.22 -34.46 -15.69
CA LEU A 170 10.67 -34.85 -17.01
C LEU A 170 10.42 -36.35 -17.27
N SER A 171 9.98 -36.70 -18.49
CA SER A 171 9.96 -38.07 -18.97
C SER A 171 11.37 -38.54 -19.26
N LEU A 172 11.59 -39.88 -19.35
CA LEU A 172 12.88 -40.44 -19.72
C LEU A 172 13.35 -39.95 -21.10
N ALA A 173 12.45 -39.78 -22.06
CA ALA A 173 12.75 -39.21 -23.37
C ALA A 173 13.25 -37.74 -23.26
N GLN A 174 12.63 -36.93 -22.40
CA GLN A 174 13.07 -35.56 -22.16
C GLN A 174 14.40 -35.50 -21.41
N ILE A 175 14.60 -36.39 -20.42
CA ILE A 175 15.86 -36.55 -19.69
C ILE A 175 17.01 -36.83 -20.65
N VAL A 176 16.87 -37.84 -21.48
CA VAL A 176 17.92 -38.20 -22.44
C VAL A 176 18.13 -37.08 -23.47
N SER A 177 17.07 -36.42 -23.90
CA SER A 177 17.20 -35.24 -24.77
C SER A 177 18.05 -34.13 -24.12
N LEU A 178 17.79 -33.78 -22.87
CA LEU A 178 18.59 -32.76 -22.14
C LEU A 178 20.04 -33.23 -21.93
N THR A 179 20.27 -34.52 -21.78
CA THR A 179 21.62 -35.07 -21.58
C THR A 179 22.48 -34.97 -22.85
N ILE A 180 21.89 -35.00 -24.06
CA ILE A 180 22.63 -35.00 -25.32
C ILE A 180 22.79 -33.63 -25.99
N ILE A 181 21.87 -32.70 -25.74
CA ILE A 181 21.88 -31.34 -26.35
C ILE A 181 23.20 -30.59 -26.09
N PRO A 182 23.83 -30.62 -24.87
CA PRO A 182 25.04 -29.86 -24.58
C PRO A 182 26.21 -30.14 -25.52
N ASN A 183 26.30 -31.31 -26.10
CA ASN A 183 27.38 -31.67 -27.03
C ASN A 183 27.31 -30.92 -28.36
N ARG A 184 26.08 -30.57 -28.81
CA ARG A 184 25.83 -29.91 -30.11
C ARG A 184 24.59 -29.00 -29.98
N PRO A 185 24.60 -27.97 -29.14
CA PRO A 185 23.40 -27.22 -28.76
C PRO A 185 22.72 -26.50 -29.94
N ILE A 186 23.46 -26.15 -30.99
CA ILE A 186 22.89 -25.55 -32.20
C ILE A 186 22.17 -26.58 -33.06
N SER A 187 22.84 -27.71 -33.34
CA SER A 187 22.31 -28.73 -34.27
C SER A 187 21.31 -29.68 -33.63
N LEU A 188 21.25 -29.75 -32.31
CA LEU A 188 20.30 -30.55 -31.54
C LEU A 188 19.28 -29.64 -30.79
N ASN A 189 19.07 -28.43 -31.29
CA ASN A 189 18.07 -27.54 -30.69
C ASN A 189 16.68 -28.18 -30.81
N PRO A 190 15.97 -28.40 -29.70
CA PRO A 190 14.74 -29.18 -29.70
C PRO A 190 13.58 -28.51 -30.43
N GLN A 191 13.59 -27.19 -30.56
CA GLN A 191 12.57 -26.44 -31.30
C GLN A 191 12.88 -26.37 -32.79
N ARG A 192 14.17 -26.20 -33.16
CA ARG A 192 14.56 -25.98 -34.57
C ARG A 192 14.80 -27.30 -35.32
N HIS A 193 15.25 -28.33 -34.58
CA HIS A 193 15.65 -29.62 -35.18
C HIS A 193 15.12 -30.84 -34.39
N PRO A 194 13.78 -30.93 -34.17
CA PRO A 194 13.17 -31.95 -33.32
C PRO A 194 13.45 -33.37 -33.82
N GLU A 195 13.39 -33.65 -35.13
CA GLU A 195 13.62 -34.96 -35.69
C GLU A 195 15.09 -35.40 -35.58
N ARG A 196 16.03 -34.48 -35.75
CA ARG A 196 17.44 -34.76 -35.54
C ARG A 196 17.73 -35.09 -34.08
N LEU A 197 17.13 -34.33 -33.15
CA LEU A 197 17.24 -34.60 -31.73
C LEU A 197 16.62 -35.95 -31.37
N LYS A 198 15.45 -36.28 -31.92
CA LYS A 198 14.80 -37.61 -31.74
C LYS A 198 15.69 -38.75 -32.20
N THR A 199 16.31 -38.61 -33.36
CA THR A 199 17.23 -39.63 -33.91
C THR A 199 18.44 -39.85 -32.99
N GLU A 200 19.09 -38.78 -32.54
CA GLU A 200 20.25 -38.90 -31.64
C GLU A 200 19.83 -39.36 -30.22
N ARG A 201 18.70 -38.94 -29.72
CA ARG A 201 18.09 -39.41 -28.45
C ARG A 201 17.85 -40.93 -28.51
N ASN A 202 17.24 -41.40 -29.59
CA ASN A 202 16.91 -42.82 -29.72
C ASN A 202 18.19 -43.70 -29.80
N LYS A 203 19.28 -43.21 -30.43
CA LYS A 203 20.58 -43.89 -30.36
C LYS A 203 21.10 -44.03 -28.92
N TRP A 204 20.97 -42.98 -28.11
CA TRP A 204 21.39 -43.01 -26.72
C TRP A 204 20.47 -43.89 -25.85
N LEU A 205 19.16 -43.90 -26.10
CA LEU A 205 18.22 -44.80 -25.43
C LEU A 205 18.58 -46.27 -25.68
N MET A 206 18.95 -46.60 -26.92
CA MET A 206 19.41 -47.96 -27.23
C MET A 206 20.72 -48.34 -26.52
N ARG A 207 21.69 -47.41 -26.43
CA ARG A 207 22.91 -47.61 -25.63
C ARG A 207 22.61 -47.82 -24.15
N PHE A 208 21.73 -47.00 -23.57
CA PHE A 208 21.31 -47.18 -22.19
C PHE A 208 20.57 -48.50 -21.95
N LYS A 209 19.93 -49.04 -22.98
CA LYS A 209 19.37 -50.41 -22.96
C LYS A 209 20.47 -51.46 -22.93
N GLU A 210 21.46 -51.36 -23.81
CA GLU A 210 22.61 -52.27 -23.88
C GLU A 210 23.41 -52.26 -22.57
N ASP A 211 23.57 -51.08 -21.94
CA ASP A 211 24.27 -50.88 -20.66
C ASP A 211 23.39 -51.23 -19.43
N ASN A 212 22.15 -51.69 -19.60
CA ASN A 212 21.18 -51.90 -18.52
C ASN A 212 21.03 -50.69 -17.59
N THR A 213 21.10 -49.44 -18.14
CA THR A 213 21.03 -48.21 -17.36
C THR A 213 19.60 -47.95 -16.85
N PHE A 214 18.60 -48.23 -17.69
CA PHE A 214 17.17 -48.07 -17.37
C PHE A 214 16.40 -49.34 -17.77
N GLU A 215 15.21 -49.51 -17.21
CA GLU A 215 14.33 -50.64 -17.53
C GLU A 215 13.87 -50.61 -18.98
N ASP A 216 13.84 -51.78 -19.61
CA ASP A 216 13.47 -51.93 -21.01
C ASP A 216 12.10 -51.37 -21.36
N THR A 217 11.13 -51.56 -20.50
CA THR A 217 9.76 -51.01 -20.65
C THR A 217 9.77 -49.51 -20.77
N ARG A 218 10.49 -48.83 -19.89
CA ARG A 218 10.62 -47.37 -19.88
C ARG A 218 11.38 -46.85 -21.11
N ILE A 219 12.40 -47.58 -21.55
CA ILE A 219 13.13 -47.21 -22.78
C ILE A 219 12.22 -47.35 -23.99
N ASN A 220 11.46 -48.47 -24.11
CA ASN A 220 10.56 -48.69 -25.22
C ASN A 220 9.46 -47.58 -25.31
N ASP A 221 8.97 -47.08 -24.19
CA ASP A 221 8.03 -45.96 -24.15
C ASP A 221 8.71 -44.64 -24.54
N ALA A 222 9.92 -44.37 -24.05
CA ALA A 222 10.70 -43.21 -24.41
C ALA A 222 11.08 -43.13 -25.90
N LEU A 223 11.30 -44.30 -26.56
CA LEU A 223 11.56 -44.37 -28.00
C LEU A 223 10.36 -43.91 -28.85
N LYS A 224 9.13 -44.16 -28.36
CA LYS A 224 7.87 -43.77 -29.05
C LYS A 224 7.54 -42.30 -28.85
N GLU A 225 8.00 -41.68 -27.74
CA GLU A 225 7.68 -40.29 -27.38
C GLU A 225 8.22 -39.31 -28.43
N ALA A 226 7.35 -38.46 -28.94
CA ALA A 226 7.75 -37.39 -29.86
C ALA A 226 8.54 -36.27 -29.11
N VAL A 227 9.43 -35.60 -29.82
CA VAL A 227 10.10 -34.42 -29.29
C VAL A 227 9.16 -33.22 -29.50
N TYR A 228 8.51 -32.80 -28.44
CA TYR A 228 7.70 -31.60 -28.43
C TYR A 228 8.36 -30.54 -27.53
N ALA A 229 8.87 -29.49 -28.14
CA ALA A 229 9.51 -28.39 -27.41
C ALA A 229 9.09 -27.02 -28.00
N LYS A 230 8.69 -26.11 -27.14
CA LYS A 230 8.36 -24.75 -27.53
C LYS A 230 9.05 -23.79 -26.55
N ARG A 231 9.99 -22.99 -27.06
CA ARG A 231 10.65 -21.98 -26.24
C ARG A 231 9.62 -21.00 -25.73
N ILE A 232 9.51 -20.90 -24.42
CA ILE A 232 8.68 -19.91 -23.77
C ILE A 232 9.49 -18.67 -23.42
N THR A 233 8.80 -17.55 -23.34
CA THR A 233 9.23 -16.35 -22.64
C THR A 233 8.52 -16.31 -21.30
N PHE A 234 9.24 -16.04 -20.24
CA PHE A 234 8.62 -15.93 -18.92
C PHE A 234 7.70 -14.71 -18.89
N SER A 235 6.44 -14.94 -18.49
CA SER A 235 5.46 -13.87 -18.33
C SER A 235 5.81 -13.00 -17.14
N LYS A 236 5.55 -11.69 -17.27
CA LYS A 236 5.74 -10.73 -16.18
C LYS A 236 4.43 -10.57 -15.44
N LYS A 237 4.14 -11.42 -14.44
CA LYS A 237 2.85 -11.41 -13.73
C LYS A 237 2.76 -10.39 -12.59
N ALA A 238 3.87 -10.10 -11.91
CA ALA A 238 3.96 -9.06 -10.89
C ALA A 238 5.32 -8.33 -11.04
N PRO A 239 5.52 -7.59 -12.15
CA PRO A 239 6.84 -7.08 -12.53
C PRO A 239 7.40 -6.08 -11.50
N HIS A 240 6.61 -5.13 -11.04
CA HIS A 240 7.03 -4.11 -10.07
C HIS A 240 7.53 -4.75 -8.76
N LEU A 241 6.72 -5.66 -8.21
CA LEU A 241 7.10 -6.42 -7.01
C LEU A 241 8.37 -7.22 -7.25
N SER A 242 8.44 -7.94 -8.36
CA SER A 242 9.58 -8.80 -8.68
C SER A 242 10.88 -7.99 -8.81
N ILE A 243 10.85 -6.84 -9.48
CA ILE A 243 11.98 -5.91 -9.59
C ILE A 243 12.38 -5.36 -8.22
N ARG A 244 11.40 -4.95 -7.41
CA ARG A 244 11.63 -4.47 -6.04
C ARG A 244 12.32 -5.53 -5.18
N LEU A 245 11.85 -6.79 -5.24
CA LEU A 245 12.41 -7.90 -4.48
C LEU A 245 13.81 -8.29 -4.99
N HIS A 246 14.00 -8.36 -6.30
CA HIS A 246 15.31 -8.65 -6.88
C HIS A 246 16.38 -7.61 -6.47
N ARG A 247 16.01 -6.32 -6.46
CA ARG A 247 16.89 -5.24 -5.98
C ARG A 247 17.18 -5.34 -4.48
N LYS A 248 16.18 -5.74 -3.69
CA LYS A 248 16.35 -5.88 -2.23
C LYS A 248 17.17 -7.11 -1.84
N TYR A 249 17.06 -8.18 -2.62
CA TYR A 249 17.72 -9.48 -2.35
C TYR A 249 18.57 -9.93 -3.54
N PRO A 250 19.65 -9.22 -3.90
CA PRO A 250 20.40 -9.45 -5.15
C PRO A 250 21.20 -10.77 -5.17
N LEU A 251 21.36 -11.42 -4.02
CA LEU A 251 22.08 -12.69 -3.90
C LEU A 251 21.18 -13.91 -3.92
N LEU A 252 19.87 -13.73 -3.82
CA LEU A 252 18.94 -14.86 -3.87
C LEU A 252 18.67 -15.25 -5.32
N THR A 253 18.80 -16.55 -5.58
CA THR A 253 18.48 -17.14 -6.88
C THR A 253 17.00 -17.50 -7.01
N GLU A 254 16.32 -17.68 -5.88
CA GLU A 254 14.88 -17.91 -5.80
C GLU A 254 14.27 -17.08 -4.68
N ILE A 255 13.17 -16.41 -4.98
CA ILE A 255 12.42 -15.57 -4.05
C ILE A 255 10.99 -16.09 -4.01
N TYR A 256 10.63 -16.73 -2.92
CA TYR A 256 9.29 -17.30 -2.69
C TYR A 256 8.37 -16.26 -2.08
N THR A 257 7.38 -15.79 -2.85
CA THR A 257 6.41 -14.80 -2.39
C THR A 257 5.14 -15.47 -1.87
N THR A 258 4.27 -14.67 -1.24
CA THR A 258 2.92 -15.08 -0.85
C THR A 258 1.87 -14.74 -1.91
N ILE A 259 2.28 -14.19 -3.05
CA ILE A 259 1.38 -13.81 -4.14
C ILE A 259 0.64 -15.05 -4.67
N SER A 260 -0.67 -15.00 -4.68
CA SER A 260 -1.52 -15.98 -5.33
C SER A 260 -1.63 -15.68 -6.82
N LEU A 261 -1.11 -16.55 -7.68
CA LEU A 261 -1.16 -16.33 -9.14
C LEU A 261 -2.60 -16.17 -9.65
N SER A 262 -3.55 -16.91 -9.07
CA SER A 262 -4.96 -16.82 -9.43
C SER A 262 -5.58 -15.47 -9.05
N THR A 263 -5.30 -14.97 -7.83
CA THR A 263 -5.78 -13.67 -7.35
C THR A 263 -5.12 -12.53 -8.15
N GLN A 264 -3.80 -12.60 -8.35
CA GLN A 264 -3.04 -11.64 -9.15
C GLN A 264 -3.58 -11.53 -10.59
N SER A 265 -3.82 -12.69 -11.24
CA SER A 265 -4.28 -12.72 -12.63
C SER A 265 -5.72 -12.22 -12.78
N ARG A 266 -6.61 -12.58 -11.85
CA ARG A 266 -8.00 -12.08 -11.85
C ARG A 266 -8.04 -10.58 -11.63
N ALA A 267 -7.29 -10.08 -10.64
CA ALA A 267 -7.21 -8.65 -10.38
C ALA A 267 -6.67 -7.86 -11.59
N GLN A 268 -5.67 -8.41 -12.29
CA GLN A 268 -5.14 -7.80 -13.52
C GLN A 268 -6.22 -7.76 -14.64
N ILE A 269 -6.95 -8.85 -14.88
CA ILE A 269 -8.02 -8.88 -15.90
C ILE A 269 -9.11 -7.86 -15.58
N ILE A 270 -9.53 -7.77 -14.32
CA ILE A 270 -10.53 -6.79 -13.89
C ILE A 270 -10.00 -5.38 -14.15
N LEU A 271 -8.75 -5.10 -13.76
CA LEU A 271 -8.11 -3.81 -13.98
C LEU A 271 -8.02 -3.46 -15.46
N ASP A 272 -7.56 -4.39 -16.31
CA ASP A 272 -7.44 -4.16 -17.75
C ASP A 272 -8.78 -3.77 -18.38
N ASN A 273 -9.85 -4.50 -18.05
CA ASN A 273 -11.19 -4.20 -18.51
C ASN A 273 -11.69 -2.85 -18.00
N TYR A 274 -11.41 -2.53 -16.75
CA TYR A 274 -11.81 -1.26 -16.14
C TYR A 274 -11.10 -0.07 -16.78
N MET A 275 -9.80 -0.17 -17.00
CA MET A 275 -8.97 0.89 -17.59
C MET A 275 -9.36 1.23 -19.04
N HIS A 276 -9.92 0.29 -19.79
CA HIS A 276 -10.42 0.59 -21.14
C HIS A 276 -11.47 1.73 -21.16
N ARG A 277 -12.33 1.81 -20.13
CA ARG A 277 -13.30 2.90 -19.99
C ARG A 277 -12.63 4.22 -19.60
N LEU A 278 -11.60 4.17 -18.76
CA LEU A 278 -10.99 5.35 -18.17
C LEU A 278 -10.02 6.08 -19.11
N LYS A 279 -9.48 5.37 -20.12
CA LYS A 279 -8.59 5.98 -21.11
C LYS A 279 -9.25 7.17 -21.86
N SER A 280 -10.54 7.08 -22.15
CA SER A 280 -11.28 8.18 -22.78
C SER A 280 -11.47 9.39 -21.86
N MET A 281 -11.26 9.23 -20.56
CA MET A 281 -11.31 10.28 -19.55
C MET A 281 -9.89 10.81 -19.19
N ASN A 282 -8.86 10.43 -19.94
CA ASN A 282 -7.45 10.76 -19.69
C ASN A 282 -6.92 10.25 -18.33
N ILE A 283 -7.46 9.14 -17.83
CA ILE A 283 -6.98 8.44 -16.64
C ILE A 283 -6.24 7.20 -17.11
N HIS A 284 -4.92 7.16 -16.89
CA HIS A 284 -4.05 6.17 -17.52
C HIS A 284 -3.39 5.21 -16.55
N ASN A 285 -3.30 5.54 -15.25
CA ASN A 285 -2.58 4.73 -14.29
C ASN A 285 -3.48 4.26 -13.15
N ALA A 286 -3.18 3.05 -12.67
CA ALA A 286 -3.85 2.45 -11.51
C ALA A 286 -2.89 1.54 -10.76
N ALA A 287 -3.11 1.37 -9.46
CA ALA A 287 -2.40 0.42 -8.63
C ALA A 287 -3.37 -0.31 -7.70
N ILE A 288 -3.08 -1.58 -7.44
CA ILE A 288 -3.90 -2.44 -6.58
C ILE A 288 -3.00 -3.24 -5.65
N ILE A 289 -3.40 -3.35 -4.39
CA ILE A 289 -2.82 -4.31 -3.46
C ILE A 289 -3.95 -5.05 -2.72
N ILE A 290 -3.78 -6.37 -2.55
CA ILE A 290 -4.77 -7.23 -1.89
C ILE A 290 -4.10 -8.01 -0.78
N TYR A 291 -4.62 -7.85 0.43
CA TYR A 291 -4.23 -8.60 1.61
C TYR A 291 -5.30 -9.62 2.00
N ASN A 292 -4.88 -10.83 2.31
CA ASN A 292 -5.71 -11.82 2.99
C ASN A 292 -5.55 -11.62 4.51
N ASN A 293 -6.64 -11.27 5.18
CA ASN A 293 -6.63 -10.96 6.62
C ASN A 293 -6.54 -12.20 7.50
N LEU A 294 -6.94 -13.39 7.01
CA LEU A 294 -6.98 -14.63 7.80
C LEU A 294 -5.58 -15.18 8.04
N ASP A 295 -4.75 -15.24 7.00
CA ASP A 295 -3.39 -15.77 7.08
C ASP A 295 -2.31 -14.68 6.99
N ARG A 296 -2.71 -13.41 6.89
CA ARG A 296 -1.84 -12.22 6.86
C ARG A 296 -0.83 -12.25 5.73
N LYS A 297 -1.30 -12.53 4.53
CA LYS A 297 -0.48 -12.60 3.32
C LYS A 297 -0.88 -11.53 2.32
N THR A 298 0.11 -11.10 1.53
CA THR A 298 -0.14 -10.31 0.33
C THR A 298 -0.47 -11.25 -0.81
N GLU A 299 -1.71 -11.22 -1.32
CA GLU A 299 -2.13 -12.12 -2.40
C GLU A 299 -2.00 -11.51 -3.80
N ALA A 300 -2.08 -10.19 -3.93
CA ALA A 300 -1.87 -9.51 -5.20
C ALA A 300 -1.16 -8.17 -5.04
N TYR A 301 -0.34 -7.82 -6.05
CA TYR A 301 0.43 -6.59 -6.11
C TYR A 301 0.53 -6.12 -7.57
N ILE A 302 -0.21 -5.08 -7.92
CA ILE A 302 -0.25 -4.49 -9.26
C ILE A 302 0.21 -3.05 -9.15
N GLY A 303 1.41 -2.74 -9.66
CA GLY A 303 2.01 -1.41 -9.55
C GLY A 303 1.55 -0.45 -10.65
N SER A 304 1.12 -0.95 -11.81
CA SER A 304 0.49 -0.19 -12.88
C SER A 304 -0.43 -1.09 -13.69
N GLN A 305 -1.30 -0.53 -14.52
CA GLN A 305 -2.18 -1.26 -15.42
C GLN A 305 -1.39 -2.04 -16.49
N ASP A 306 -0.32 -1.46 -17.04
CA ASP A 306 0.58 -2.12 -18.00
C ASP A 306 2.02 -1.68 -17.74
N PHE A 307 2.86 -2.63 -17.32
CA PHE A 307 4.28 -2.40 -17.06
C PHE A 307 5.06 -1.96 -18.31
N ASN A 308 4.63 -2.35 -19.51
CA ASN A 308 5.33 -2.06 -20.76
C ASN A 308 4.89 -0.74 -21.41
N ASP A 309 3.89 -0.08 -20.84
CA ASP A 309 3.41 1.21 -21.31
C ASP A 309 4.45 2.29 -20.99
N SER A 310 5.24 2.69 -22.01
CA SER A 310 6.25 3.73 -21.86
C SER A 310 5.66 5.14 -21.96
N GLU A 311 4.53 5.31 -22.61
CA GLU A 311 3.86 6.61 -22.81
C GLU A 311 3.32 7.13 -21.47
N TYR A 312 2.69 6.24 -20.67
CA TYR A 312 2.09 6.58 -19.39
C TYR A 312 2.88 6.02 -18.20
N GLN A 313 4.21 5.94 -18.35
CA GLN A 313 5.12 5.61 -17.25
C GLN A 313 4.80 4.28 -16.53
N GLY A 314 4.38 3.26 -17.26
CA GLY A 314 3.95 1.97 -16.71
C GLY A 314 4.96 1.24 -15.81
N GLN A 315 6.25 1.62 -15.85
CA GLN A 315 7.29 1.08 -14.97
C GLN A 315 7.32 1.71 -13.57
N VAL A 316 6.55 2.78 -13.34
CA VAL A 316 6.41 3.36 -12.00
C VAL A 316 5.60 2.42 -11.12
N ASP A 317 6.12 2.13 -9.94
CA ASP A 317 5.43 1.30 -8.95
C ASP A 317 4.44 2.15 -8.15
N GLY A 318 3.18 2.20 -8.60
CA GLY A 318 2.10 2.95 -7.97
C GLY A 318 1.74 2.48 -6.57
N VAL A 319 1.99 1.19 -6.23
CA VAL A 319 1.77 0.68 -4.87
C VAL A 319 2.75 1.29 -3.87
N ASN A 320 3.97 1.62 -4.32
CA ASN A 320 5.01 2.18 -3.48
C ASN A 320 5.28 3.68 -3.76
N SER A 321 4.55 4.29 -4.66
CA SER A 321 4.65 5.73 -4.94
C SER A 321 4.01 6.56 -3.83
N VAL A 322 4.69 7.64 -3.43
CA VAL A 322 4.19 8.57 -2.40
C VAL A 322 3.20 9.54 -3.02
N ARG A 323 1.97 9.55 -2.48
CA ARG A 323 0.85 10.37 -2.96
C ARG A 323 0.04 10.93 -1.79
N SER A 324 -0.76 11.97 -2.04
CA SER A 324 -1.69 12.49 -1.03
C SER A 324 -2.86 11.54 -0.83
N PRO A 325 -3.14 11.09 0.41
CA PRO A 325 -4.22 10.15 0.69
C PRO A 325 -5.62 10.75 0.66
N GLY A 326 -5.75 12.07 0.57
CA GLY A 326 -7.03 12.74 0.73
C GLY A 326 -7.73 12.37 2.03
N SER A 327 -9.00 12.03 1.96
CA SER A 327 -9.84 11.70 3.12
C SER A 327 -9.69 10.29 3.68
N THR A 328 -8.76 9.47 3.17
CA THR A 328 -8.65 8.06 3.59
C THR A 328 -8.18 7.89 5.03
N LEU A 329 -7.57 8.89 5.65
CA LEU A 329 -7.12 8.83 7.04
C LEU A 329 -8.23 9.16 8.07
N LYS A 330 -9.37 9.71 7.65
CA LYS A 330 -10.49 10.09 8.55
C LYS A 330 -10.99 8.96 9.46
N PRO A 331 -11.16 7.69 8.99
CA PRO A 331 -11.59 6.60 9.87
C PRO A 331 -10.71 6.42 11.10
N PHE A 332 -9.40 6.63 10.96
CA PHE A 332 -8.45 6.51 12.08
C PHE A 332 -8.55 7.70 13.04
N ILE A 333 -8.82 8.90 12.52
CA ILE A 333 -9.06 10.09 13.33
C ILE A 333 -10.29 9.87 14.22
N TYR A 334 -11.43 9.47 13.64
CA TYR A 334 -12.64 9.21 14.42
C TYR A 334 -12.48 8.00 15.36
N GLY A 335 -11.81 6.92 14.92
CA GLY A 335 -11.52 5.76 15.76
C GLY A 335 -10.72 6.14 17.00
N MET A 336 -9.71 6.98 16.86
CA MET A 336 -8.93 7.48 18.01
C MET A 336 -9.76 8.41 18.92
N ALA A 337 -10.70 9.21 18.35
CA ALA A 337 -11.59 10.01 19.15
C ALA A 337 -12.56 9.18 19.99
N PHE A 338 -13.06 8.07 19.43
CA PHE A 338 -13.88 7.11 20.17
C PHE A 338 -13.07 6.43 21.28
N ASP A 339 -11.84 6.05 20.99
CA ASP A 339 -10.94 5.40 21.95
C ASP A 339 -10.58 6.27 23.15
N LYS A 340 -10.45 7.59 22.90
CA LYS A 340 -10.22 8.58 23.96
C LYS A 340 -11.50 9.03 24.65
N GLY A 341 -12.66 8.54 24.25
CA GLY A 341 -13.96 8.90 24.80
C GLY A 341 -14.40 10.34 24.47
N LEU A 342 -13.72 11.02 23.56
CA LEU A 342 -14.02 12.40 23.16
C LEU A 342 -15.34 12.51 22.39
N LEU A 343 -15.66 11.49 21.60
CA LEU A 343 -16.83 11.44 20.73
C LEU A 343 -17.50 10.06 20.82
N THR A 344 -18.76 10.03 20.41
CA THR A 344 -19.52 8.79 20.12
C THR A 344 -20.27 8.99 18.79
N PRO A 345 -20.76 7.93 18.12
CA PRO A 345 -21.35 8.05 16.77
C PRO A 345 -22.48 9.08 16.64
N LYS A 346 -23.29 9.27 17.68
CA LYS A 346 -24.43 10.22 17.68
C LYS A 346 -24.09 11.62 18.18
N CYS A 347 -22.86 11.84 18.72
CA CYS A 347 -22.43 13.19 19.07
C CYS A 347 -22.52 14.13 17.86
N MET A 348 -22.99 15.36 18.08
CA MET A 348 -23.09 16.38 17.05
C MET A 348 -21.80 17.20 16.96
N LEU A 349 -21.38 17.49 15.75
CA LEU A 349 -20.29 18.37 15.40
C LEU A 349 -20.79 19.47 14.47
N GLU A 350 -20.20 20.66 14.58
CA GLU A 350 -20.53 21.77 13.69
C GLU A 350 -19.77 21.65 12.37
N ASP A 351 -20.50 21.59 11.27
CA ASP A 351 -20.01 21.67 9.89
C ASP A 351 -20.39 23.04 9.31
N ILE A 352 -19.64 24.05 9.69
CA ILE A 352 -19.81 25.46 9.30
C ILE A 352 -18.48 26.05 8.85
N PRO A 353 -18.43 27.13 8.05
CA PRO A 353 -17.20 27.82 7.70
C PRO A 353 -16.36 28.11 8.94
N THR A 354 -15.19 27.50 9.03
CA THR A 354 -14.32 27.60 10.20
C THR A 354 -12.89 27.90 9.76
N ASN A 355 -12.28 28.90 10.43
CA ASN A 355 -10.87 29.23 10.24
C ASN A 355 -10.07 28.71 11.44
N PHE A 356 -9.13 27.80 11.16
CA PHE A 356 -8.20 27.21 12.13
C PHE A 356 -6.85 27.93 12.03
N ASP A 357 -6.73 29.09 12.63
CA ASP A 357 -5.51 29.92 12.63
C ASP A 357 -4.88 30.09 11.22
N GLY A 358 -5.73 30.48 10.26
CA GLY A 358 -5.35 30.70 8.86
C GLY A 358 -5.55 29.51 7.94
N TYR A 359 -5.89 28.34 8.46
CA TYR A 359 -6.32 27.19 7.68
C TYR A 359 -7.85 27.12 7.62
N ALA A 360 -8.45 27.44 6.48
CA ALA A 360 -9.90 27.49 6.28
C ALA A 360 -10.33 26.51 5.17
N PRO A 361 -10.46 25.21 5.49
CA PRO A 361 -10.87 24.21 4.51
C PRO A 361 -12.36 24.30 4.19
N ASN A 362 -12.73 23.98 2.94
CA ASN A 362 -14.11 23.75 2.52
C ASN A 362 -14.45 22.26 2.49
N ASN A 363 -15.74 21.90 2.49
CA ASN A 363 -16.19 20.57 2.09
C ASN A 363 -15.96 20.34 0.59
N PHE A 364 -16.03 19.10 0.15
CA PHE A 364 -15.74 18.72 -1.25
C PHE A 364 -16.75 19.33 -2.24
N ASP A 365 -17.99 19.52 -1.81
CA ASP A 365 -19.12 20.11 -2.55
C ASP A 365 -19.32 21.60 -2.30
N ASP A 366 -18.41 22.23 -1.55
CA ASP A 366 -18.48 23.62 -1.07
C ASP A 366 -19.76 23.93 -0.26
N GLN A 367 -20.44 22.90 0.27
CA GLN A 367 -21.63 23.08 1.12
C GLN A 367 -21.32 22.79 2.59
N PHE A 368 -22.05 23.46 3.47
CA PHE A 368 -21.97 23.25 4.92
C PHE A 368 -23.33 22.84 5.44
N HIS A 369 -23.35 21.96 6.45
CA HIS A 369 -24.56 21.27 6.90
C HIS A 369 -25.04 21.72 8.30
N GLY A 370 -24.38 22.71 8.90
CA GLY A 370 -24.71 23.13 10.27
C GLY A 370 -24.28 22.08 11.30
N GLU A 371 -25.20 21.55 12.08
CA GLU A 371 -24.92 20.45 13.01
C GLU A 371 -25.11 19.09 12.36
N VAL A 372 -24.09 18.23 12.44
CA VAL A 372 -24.12 16.87 11.89
C VAL A 372 -23.61 15.87 12.90
N SER A 373 -24.19 14.65 12.94
CA SER A 373 -23.65 13.59 13.78
C SER A 373 -22.30 13.11 13.29
N VAL A 374 -21.46 12.61 14.20
CA VAL A 374 -20.15 12.03 13.89
C VAL A 374 -20.27 10.91 12.87
N GLU A 375 -21.28 10.02 12.99
CA GLU A 375 -21.50 8.95 12.02
C GLU A 375 -21.77 9.48 10.60
N LYS A 376 -22.59 10.51 10.45
CA LYS A 376 -22.84 11.16 9.16
C LYS A 376 -21.60 11.89 8.66
N SER A 377 -20.88 12.58 9.54
CA SER A 377 -19.63 13.27 9.21
C SER A 377 -18.59 12.33 8.59
N LEU A 378 -18.43 11.13 9.15
CA LEU A 378 -17.53 10.12 8.61
C LEU A 378 -18.08 9.48 7.34
N ALA A 379 -19.36 9.12 7.30
CA ALA A 379 -20.01 8.49 6.16
C ALA A 379 -19.98 9.39 4.92
N TYR A 380 -20.32 10.67 5.06
CA TYR A 380 -20.26 11.68 3.97
C TYR A 380 -18.87 12.28 3.77
N SER A 381 -17.91 11.87 4.62
CA SER A 381 -16.52 12.35 4.48
C SER A 381 -16.35 13.85 4.61
N LEU A 382 -17.17 14.51 5.45
CA LEU A 382 -17.13 15.95 5.65
C LEU A 382 -15.75 16.41 6.17
N ASN A 383 -15.32 17.58 5.75
CA ASN A 383 -13.97 18.08 6.02
C ASN A 383 -13.87 18.79 7.37
N ILE A 384 -14.77 19.74 7.64
CA ILE A 384 -14.71 20.55 8.87
C ILE A 384 -14.81 19.68 10.13
N PRO A 385 -15.79 18.77 10.25
CA PRO A 385 -15.88 17.88 11.41
C PRO A 385 -14.63 17.01 11.62
N ALA A 386 -14.00 16.54 10.52
CA ALA A 386 -12.79 15.75 10.61
C ALA A 386 -11.58 16.56 11.11
N VAL A 387 -11.46 17.83 10.67
CA VAL A 387 -10.40 18.74 11.13
C VAL A 387 -10.61 19.09 12.60
N LYS A 388 -11.84 19.41 13.04
CA LYS A 388 -12.19 19.63 14.45
C LYS A 388 -11.86 18.40 15.30
N THR A 389 -12.17 17.21 14.81
CA THR A 389 -11.84 15.95 15.52
C THR A 389 -10.33 15.74 15.63
N LEU A 390 -9.55 16.03 14.57
CA LEU A 390 -8.10 15.97 14.64
C LEU A 390 -7.50 16.98 15.61
N GLU A 391 -8.08 18.19 15.69
CA GLU A 391 -7.69 19.21 16.67
C GLU A 391 -7.89 18.71 18.10
N MET A 392 -9.03 18.08 18.41
CA MET A 392 -9.31 17.46 19.73
C MET A 392 -8.29 16.37 20.09
N ILE A 393 -7.84 15.58 19.13
CA ILE A 393 -6.86 14.50 19.34
C ILE A 393 -5.44 15.03 19.45
N SER A 394 -5.12 16.09 18.76
CA SER A 394 -3.83 16.67 18.42
C SER A 394 -3.20 16.04 17.14
N PRO A 395 -2.80 16.86 16.15
CA PRO A 395 -2.10 16.41 14.94
C PRO A 395 -0.81 15.63 15.26
N LYS A 396 -0.10 16.01 16.32
CA LYS A 396 1.12 15.33 16.77
C LYS A 396 0.83 13.90 17.19
N VAL A 397 -0.19 13.68 18.04
CA VAL A 397 -0.56 12.34 18.53
C VAL A 397 -0.95 11.44 17.36
N PHE A 398 -1.69 11.97 16.39
CA PHE A 398 -2.09 11.24 15.20
C PHE A 398 -0.89 10.92 14.29
N SER A 399 0.00 11.89 14.04
CA SER A 399 1.22 11.63 13.25
C SER A 399 2.16 10.64 13.93
N ASP A 400 2.28 10.65 15.27
CA ASP A 400 3.06 9.67 16.03
C ASP A 400 2.53 8.24 15.82
N MET A 401 1.20 8.07 15.78
CA MET A 401 0.58 6.78 15.47
C MET A 401 0.94 6.33 14.04
N LEU A 402 0.84 7.20 13.04
CA LEU A 402 1.20 6.87 11.65
C LEU A 402 2.68 6.51 11.53
N VAL A 403 3.58 7.21 12.22
CA VAL A 403 5.02 6.88 12.23
C VAL A 403 5.26 5.49 12.84
N LYS A 404 4.60 5.16 13.95
CA LYS A 404 4.66 3.82 14.56
C LYS A 404 4.11 2.74 13.63
N ALA A 405 3.09 3.06 12.85
CA ALA A 405 2.51 2.17 11.83
C ALA A 405 3.39 2.02 10.57
N GLY A 406 4.53 2.73 10.48
CA GLY A 406 5.52 2.55 9.42
C GLY A 406 5.44 3.54 8.26
N PHE A 407 4.68 4.64 8.38
CA PHE A 407 4.55 5.67 7.34
C PHE A 407 5.85 6.47 7.19
N ARG A 408 6.59 6.17 6.14
CA ARG A 408 7.96 6.69 5.93
C ARG A 408 8.00 8.18 5.62
N GLN A 409 7.09 8.65 4.76
CA GLN A 409 7.04 10.07 4.38
C GLN A 409 6.52 10.91 5.55
N VAL A 410 5.47 10.45 6.25
CA VAL A 410 4.96 11.10 7.46
C VAL A 410 6.07 11.28 8.50
N LYS A 411 6.94 10.28 8.68
CA LYS A 411 8.11 10.37 9.59
C LYS A 411 9.08 11.48 9.18
N ARG A 412 9.31 11.68 7.88
CA ARG A 412 10.22 12.73 7.37
C ARG A 412 9.63 14.12 7.59
N ASP A 413 8.33 14.27 7.33
CA ASP A 413 7.64 15.56 7.31
C ASP A 413 7.02 15.93 8.66
N GLN A 414 7.15 15.08 9.68
CA GLN A 414 6.39 15.14 10.95
C GLN A 414 6.39 16.50 11.63
N LYS A 415 7.50 17.24 11.55
CA LYS A 415 7.64 18.57 12.17
C LYS A 415 6.78 19.65 11.50
N HIS A 416 6.34 19.43 10.27
CA HIS A 416 5.58 20.37 9.44
C HIS A 416 4.11 19.96 9.28
N LEU A 417 3.71 18.82 9.86
CA LEU A 417 2.35 18.33 9.75
C LEU A 417 1.43 18.98 10.78
N GLY A 418 0.32 19.53 10.31
CA GLY A 418 -0.71 20.17 11.11
C GLY A 418 -2.10 19.59 10.87
N LEU A 419 -3.13 20.42 11.03
CA LEU A 419 -4.54 20.03 10.85
C LEU A 419 -4.88 19.55 9.42
N SER A 420 -4.09 19.96 8.42
CA SER A 420 -4.24 19.50 7.04
C SER A 420 -4.09 17.98 6.87
N LEU A 421 -3.47 17.29 7.85
CA LEU A 421 -3.41 15.82 7.92
C LEU A 421 -4.79 15.15 7.78
N ALA A 422 -5.85 15.78 8.33
CA ALA A 422 -7.22 15.26 8.24
C ALA A 422 -7.72 15.15 6.79
N LEU A 423 -7.16 15.97 5.90
CA LEU A 423 -7.55 16.07 4.48
C LEU A 423 -6.47 15.56 3.52
N GLY A 424 -5.46 14.86 4.05
CA GLY A 424 -4.38 14.30 3.24
C GLY A 424 -3.22 15.23 2.98
N GLY A 425 -2.98 16.24 3.86
CA GLY A 425 -1.79 17.11 3.83
C GLY A 425 -0.50 16.38 4.23
N CYS A 426 -0.31 15.15 3.75
CA CYS A 426 0.88 14.33 3.91
C CYS A 426 1.04 13.40 2.72
N GLY A 427 2.24 12.79 2.60
CA GLY A 427 2.50 11.76 1.60
C GLY A 427 2.40 10.35 2.20
N VAL A 428 1.71 9.44 1.50
CA VAL A 428 1.61 8.02 1.86
C VAL A 428 1.75 7.14 0.63
N THR A 429 2.05 5.85 0.82
CA THR A 429 1.99 4.85 -0.24
C THR A 429 0.71 4.04 -0.13
N LEU A 430 0.26 3.45 -1.25
CA LEU A 430 -0.90 2.54 -1.23
C LEU A 430 -0.64 1.33 -0.32
N GLU A 431 0.60 0.82 -0.31
CA GLU A 431 1.02 -0.27 0.59
C GLU A 431 0.85 0.11 2.06
N GLU A 432 1.41 1.25 2.51
CA GLU A 432 1.32 1.73 3.89
C GLU A 432 -0.13 1.95 4.32
N LEU A 433 -0.90 2.61 3.47
CA LEU A 433 -2.29 2.95 3.75
C LEU A 433 -3.19 1.71 3.82
N THR A 434 -3.11 0.81 2.83
CA THR A 434 -3.91 -0.42 2.81
C THR A 434 -3.52 -1.34 3.97
N HIS A 435 -2.22 -1.41 4.30
CA HIS A 435 -1.74 -2.14 5.47
C HIS A 435 -2.35 -1.59 6.76
N LEU A 436 -2.39 -0.27 6.94
CA LEU A 436 -3.03 0.33 8.13
C LEU A 436 -4.51 -0.06 8.25
N TYR A 437 -5.24 -0.13 7.11
CA TYR A 437 -6.65 -0.56 7.10
C TYR A 437 -6.86 -2.01 7.54
N THR A 438 -5.84 -2.87 7.41
CA THR A 438 -5.94 -4.25 7.94
C THR A 438 -6.17 -4.28 9.45
N SER A 439 -5.79 -3.23 10.17
CA SER A 439 -6.04 -3.13 11.61
C SER A 439 -7.53 -3.18 11.97
N PHE A 440 -8.40 -2.62 11.13
CA PHE A 440 -9.85 -2.73 11.34
C PHE A 440 -10.33 -4.18 11.24
N ALA A 441 -9.82 -4.95 10.27
CA ALA A 441 -10.13 -6.37 10.14
C ALA A 441 -9.54 -7.22 11.27
N GLN A 442 -8.51 -6.71 11.94
CA GLN A 442 -7.78 -7.37 13.04
C GLN A 442 -8.11 -6.73 14.39
N LYS A 443 -9.36 -6.28 14.59
CA LYS A 443 -9.87 -5.79 15.88
C LYS A 443 -9.09 -4.60 16.45
N GLY A 444 -8.64 -3.71 15.60
CA GLY A 444 -7.88 -2.51 15.97
C GLY A 444 -6.39 -2.71 16.14
N VAL A 445 -5.85 -3.91 15.86
CA VAL A 445 -4.42 -4.21 15.99
C VAL A 445 -3.77 -4.36 14.60
N LEU A 446 -2.68 -3.66 14.39
CA LEU A 446 -1.88 -3.78 13.17
C LEU A 446 -0.84 -4.90 13.34
N TYR A 447 -0.91 -5.89 12.48
CA TYR A 447 0.05 -7.00 12.39
C TYR A 447 0.86 -6.89 11.10
N PRO A 448 2.07 -7.47 11.03
CA PRO A 448 2.79 -7.58 9.77
C PRO A 448 2.06 -8.51 8.81
N TYR A 449 2.06 -8.14 7.53
CA TYR A 449 1.57 -8.97 6.44
C TYR A 449 2.76 -9.46 5.63
N ASN A 450 2.84 -10.78 5.48
CA ASN A 450 3.96 -11.43 4.83
C ASN A 450 3.88 -11.21 3.32
N LEU A 451 4.98 -10.77 2.75
CA LEU A 451 5.19 -10.67 1.31
C LEU A 451 6.03 -11.85 0.80
N LEU A 452 6.93 -12.36 1.63
CA LEU A 452 7.73 -13.55 1.38
C LEU A 452 7.24 -14.69 2.28
N GLN A 453 7.33 -15.94 1.78
CA GLN A 453 6.96 -17.12 2.57
C GLN A 453 7.85 -17.31 3.80
N GLN A 454 9.08 -16.80 3.74
CA GLN A 454 10.07 -16.92 4.81
C GLN A 454 10.02 -15.75 5.80
N ASP A 455 9.12 -14.77 5.61
CA ASP A 455 8.99 -13.65 6.55
C ASP A 455 8.54 -14.15 7.92
N THR A 456 9.37 -13.92 8.93
CA THR A 456 9.11 -14.28 10.33
C THR A 456 8.87 -13.06 11.21
N THR A 457 8.71 -11.89 10.60
CA THR A 457 8.49 -10.64 11.34
C THR A 457 7.24 -10.76 12.21
N ARG A 458 7.40 -10.52 13.50
CA ARG A 458 6.30 -10.55 14.47
C ARG A 458 6.29 -9.24 15.24
N TYR A 459 5.24 -8.49 15.11
CA TYR A 459 4.89 -7.37 15.98
C TYR A 459 3.37 -7.26 16.06
N ASN A 460 2.87 -6.61 17.08
CA ASN A 460 1.51 -6.19 17.20
C ASN A 460 1.50 -4.73 17.67
N LEU A 461 0.90 -3.87 16.88
CA LEU A 461 0.75 -2.45 17.20
C LEU A 461 -0.75 -2.17 17.43
N PRO A 462 -1.19 -1.93 18.66
CA PRO A 462 -2.54 -1.43 18.90
C PRO A 462 -2.69 -0.04 18.25
N VAL A 463 -3.63 0.08 17.33
CA VAL A 463 -3.99 1.33 16.64
C VAL A 463 -5.18 1.96 17.36
N MET A 464 -6.13 1.13 17.75
CA MET A 464 -7.33 1.49 18.54
C MET A 464 -7.92 0.24 19.21
N SER A 465 -8.90 0.42 20.09
CA SER A 465 -9.63 -0.70 20.71
C SER A 465 -10.50 -1.46 19.70
N GLU A 466 -10.86 -2.71 20.02
CA GLU A 466 -11.81 -3.49 19.23
C GLU A 466 -13.18 -2.79 19.13
N ALA A 467 -13.61 -2.14 20.20
CA ALA A 467 -14.87 -1.39 20.24
C ALA A 467 -14.86 -0.19 19.28
N SER A 468 -13.78 0.60 19.28
CA SER A 468 -13.63 1.76 18.35
C SER A 468 -13.52 1.29 16.91
N SER A 469 -12.76 0.23 16.65
CA SER A 469 -12.64 -0.40 15.32
C SER A 469 -14.01 -0.88 14.79
N TYR A 470 -14.82 -1.50 15.65
CA TYR A 470 -16.16 -1.94 15.30
C TYR A 470 -17.09 -0.76 15.00
N MET A 471 -17.10 0.31 15.84
CA MET A 471 -17.92 1.50 15.59
C MET A 471 -17.58 2.14 14.24
N VAL A 472 -16.29 2.32 13.92
CA VAL A 472 -15.85 2.84 12.64
C VAL A 472 -16.30 1.93 11.49
N SER A 473 -16.08 0.62 11.61
CA SER A 473 -16.47 -0.36 10.58
C SER A 473 -17.98 -0.33 10.32
N ASN A 474 -18.79 -0.22 11.39
CA ASN A 474 -20.23 -0.13 11.28
C ASN A 474 -20.70 1.15 10.56
N ILE A 475 -20.05 2.29 10.83
CA ILE A 475 -20.33 3.54 10.12
C ILE A 475 -19.98 3.42 8.63
N LEU A 476 -18.83 2.84 8.32
CA LEU A 476 -18.36 2.73 6.94
C LEU A 476 -19.20 1.76 6.07
N THR A 477 -19.99 0.86 6.67
CA THR A 477 -20.94 0.02 5.92
C THR A 477 -22.27 0.70 5.61
N GLN A 478 -22.55 1.85 6.24
CA GLN A 478 -23.81 2.59 6.02
C GLN A 478 -23.81 3.43 4.74
N ILE A 479 -22.66 3.54 4.08
CA ILE A 479 -22.51 4.27 2.82
C ILE A 479 -23.26 3.49 1.73
N THR A 480 -24.06 4.20 0.94
CA THR A 480 -24.77 3.59 -0.20
C THR A 480 -23.76 3.12 -1.25
N ARG A 481 -23.86 1.86 -1.65
CA ARG A 481 -23.02 1.29 -2.69
C ARG A 481 -23.55 1.67 -4.08
N PRO A 482 -22.75 2.34 -4.92
CA PRO A 482 -23.21 2.79 -6.24
C PRO A 482 -23.39 1.65 -7.27
N ASP A 483 -22.76 0.49 -7.02
CA ASP A 483 -22.83 -0.70 -7.91
C ASP A 483 -24.07 -1.55 -7.68
N LEU A 484 -24.86 -1.24 -6.66
CA LEU A 484 -26.02 -2.05 -6.26
C LEU A 484 -27.32 -1.25 -6.33
N PRO A 485 -28.45 -1.89 -6.73
CA PRO A 485 -29.75 -1.26 -6.62
C PRO A 485 -30.12 -0.89 -5.18
N ASN A 486 -30.86 0.20 -5.00
CA ASN A 486 -31.21 0.76 -3.68
C ASN A 486 -31.97 -0.19 -2.73
N ASN A 487 -32.55 -1.28 -3.24
CA ASN A 487 -33.32 -2.27 -2.47
C ASN A 487 -32.55 -3.58 -2.18
N ILE A 488 -31.25 -3.63 -2.47
CA ILE A 488 -30.46 -4.85 -2.34
C ILE A 488 -30.14 -5.23 -0.89
N GLN A 489 -30.42 -4.37 0.09
CA GLN A 489 -30.25 -4.69 1.52
C GLN A 489 -31.01 -5.94 1.98
N SER A 490 -31.99 -6.39 1.20
CA SER A 490 -32.70 -7.65 1.38
C SER A 490 -32.10 -8.84 0.63
N SER A 491 -30.99 -8.70 -0.09
CA SER A 491 -30.34 -9.78 -0.82
C SER A 491 -29.36 -10.55 0.08
N PHE A 492 -29.46 -11.89 0.10
CA PHE A 492 -28.63 -12.77 0.92
C PHE A 492 -27.19 -12.99 0.41
N HIS A 493 -26.83 -12.39 -0.73
CA HIS A 493 -25.58 -12.71 -1.45
C HIS A 493 -24.77 -11.47 -1.87
N VAL A 494 -24.72 -10.44 -1.04
CA VAL A 494 -23.95 -9.24 -1.33
C VAL A 494 -22.73 -9.19 -0.43
N PRO A 495 -21.52 -8.90 -0.94
CA PRO A 495 -20.35 -8.67 -0.10
C PRO A 495 -20.63 -7.54 0.89
N ASN A 496 -20.48 -7.82 2.18
CA ASN A 496 -20.50 -6.81 3.21
C ASN A 496 -19.07 -6.22 3.33
N ILE A 497 -18.93 -4.93 3.06
CA ILE A 497 -17.64 -4.26 2.95
C ILE A 497 -17.74 -2.93 3.68
N ALA A 498 -16.76 -2.65 4.55
CA ALA A 498 -16.50 -1.31 5.04
C ALA A 498 -15.46 -0.66 4.11
N TRP A 499 -15.72 0.56 3.63
CA TRP A 499 -14.78 1.23 2.73
C TRP A 499 -14.71 2.73 2.94
N LYS A 500 -13.59 3.31 2.50
CA LYS A 500 -13.40 4.75 2.53
C LYS A 500 -12.74 5.23 1.25
N THR A 501 -13.28 6.29 0.71
CA THR A 501 -12.73 7.00 -0.43
C THR A 501 -11.79 8.11 -0.02
N GLY A 502 -10.88 8.46 -0.91
CA GLY A 502 -10.04 9.65 -0.84
C GLY A 502 -9.89 10.27 -2.21
N THR A 503 -9.92 11.59 -2.25
CA THR A 503 -9.60 12.38 -3.43
C THR A 503 -8.59 13.43 -3.00
N SER A 504 -7.44 13.51 -3.66
CA SER A 504 -6.44 14.52 -3.32
C SER A 504 -6.86 15.90 -3.82
N PHE A 505 -6.28 16.94 -3.21
CA PHE A 505 -6.47 18.30 -3.68
C PHE A 505 -6.03 18.44 -5.14
N GLY A 506 -6.86 19.10 -5.95
CA GLY A 506 -6.64 19.22 -7.40
C GLY A 506 -6.96 17.94 -8.19
N ARG A 507 -7.64 16.94 -7.57
CA ARG A 507 -8.13 15.71 -8.22
C ARG A 507 -7.05 14.98 -9.02
N LYS A 508 -5.88 14.78 -8.38
CA LYS A 508 -4.72 14.07 -8.95
C LYS A 508 -4.69 12.60 -8.60
N ASP A 509 -5.31 12.24 -7.47
CA ASP A 509 -5.33 10.90 -6.90
C ASP A 509 -6.75 10.53 -6.47
N ALA A 510 -7.23 9.40 -6.94
CA ALA A 510 -8.48 8.77 -6.51
C ALA A 510 -8.17 7.47 -5.77
N TRP A 511 -8.61 7.38 -4.52
CA TRP A 511 -8.40 6.24 -3.65
C TRP A 511 -9.71 5.58 -3.26
N SER A 512 -9.69 4.27 -3.15
CA SER A 512 -10.72 3.53 -2.44
C SER A 512 -10.10 2.35 -1.71
N ILE A 513 -10.30 2.27 -0.39
CA ILE A 513 -9.78 1.16 0.41
C ILE A 513 -10.96 0.54 1.13
N GLY A 514 -11.11 -0.75 0.95
CA GLY A 514 -12.19 -1.52 1.55
C GLY A 514 -11.66 -2.75 2.27
N TYR A 515 -12.44 -3.23 3.24
CA TYR A 515 -12.12 -4.42 3.98
C TYR A 515 -13.38 -5.15 4.48
N ASN A 516 -13.22 -6.44 4.68
CA ASN A 516 -14.10 -7.31 5.46
C ASN A 516 -13.23 -8.20 6.35
N GLN A 517 -13.79 -9.21 7.02
CA GLN A 517 -12.98 -10.11 7.83
C GLN A 517 -11.88 -10.83 7.05
N LYS A 518 -12.08 -11.08 5.76
CA LYS A 518 -11.25 -11.96 4.94
C LYS A 518 -10.22 -11.23 4.11
N TYR A 519 -10.59 -10.09 3.55
CA TYR A 519 -9.74 -9.31 2.65
C TYR A 519 -9.68 -7.84 3.04
N THR A 520 -8.52 -7.23 2.76
CA THR A 520 -8.35 -5.78 2.68
C THR A 520 -7.77 -5.45 1.31
N VAL A 521 -8.46 -4.59 0.58
CA VAL A 521 -8.11 -4.21 -0.80
C VAL A 521 -7.91 -2.72 -0.88
N GLY A 522 -6.77 -2.31 -1.41
CA GLY A 522 -6.46 -0.93 -1.71
C GLY A 522 -6.39 -0.70 -3.22
N VAL A 523 -7.04 0.37 -3.66
CA VAL A 523 -7.08 0.81 -5.07
C VAL A 523 -6.67 2.28 -5.14
N TRP A 524 -5.79 2.59 -6.07
CA TRP A 524 -5.43 3.94 -6.47
C TRP A 524 -5.58 4.08 -7.98
N LEU A 525 -6.14 5.20 -8.44
CA LEU A 525 -6.20 5.61 -9.85
C LEU A 525 -5.79 7.06 -9.98
N GLY A 526 -5.18 7.39 -11.13
CA GLY A 526 -4.70 8.74 -11.43
C GLY A 526 -3.71 8.73 -12.59
N ASN A 527 -2.83 9.72 -12.61
CA ASN A 527 -1.73 9.78 -13.56
C ASN A 527 -0.40 9.90 -12.81
N PHE A 528 0.62 9.16 -13.26
CA PHE A 528 1.93 9.18 -12.57
C PHE A 528 2.63 10.54 -12.68
N ASP A 529 2.32 11.33 -13.70
CA ASP A 529 2.78 12.72 -13.87
C ASP A 529 2.06 13.73 -12.97
N ALA A 530 1.08 13.27 -12.16
CA ALA A 530 0.25 14.09 -11.28
C ALA A 530 -0.66 15.11 -12.01
N THR A 531 -1.03 14.85 -13.26
CA THR A 531 -2.07 15.62 -13.96
C THR A 531 -3.41 15.44 -13.25
N GLY A 532 -4.04 16.57 -12.87
CA GLY A 532 -5.37 16.55 -12.26
C GLY A 532 -6.46 16.45 -13.32
N ILE A 533 -7.53 15.69 -13.00
CA ILE A 533 -8.66 15.47 -13.91
C ILE A 533 -9.97 15.72 -13.14
N HIS A 534 -10.86 16.50 -13.72
CA HIS A 534 -12.09 16.93 -13.06
C HIS A 534 -12.96 15.75 -12.60
N GLU A 535 -13.05 14.70 -13.38
CA GLU A 535 -13.84 13.50 -13.11
C GLU A 535 -13.17 12.54 -12.11
N LEU A 536 -11.88 12.75 -11.80
CA LEU A 536 -11.10 11.84 -10.96
C LEU A 536 -11.49 12.01 -9.49
N THR A 537 -12.42 11.18 -9.03
CA THR A 537 -12.82 11.09 -7.63
C THR A 537 -12.69 9.68 -7.09
N GLY A 538 -12.47 9.55 -5.78
CA GLY A 538 -12.43 8.24 -5.13
C GLY A 538 -13.76 7.50 -5.23
N ALA A 539 -14.88 8.23 -5.17
CA ALA A 539 -16.23 7.65 -5.21
C ALA A 539 -16.58 7.10 -6.60
N ASP A 540 -16.41 7.93 -7.65
CA ASP A 540 -16.90 7.58 -8.98
C ASP A 540 -15.91 6.71 -9.77
N ILE A 541 -14.61 6.84 -9.48
CA ILE A 541 -13.55 6.20 -10.27
C ILE A 541 -12.89 5.04 -9.52
N ALA A 542 -12.54 5.19 -8.25
CA ALA A 542 -11.81 4.12 -7.54
C ALA A 542 -12.74 3.09 -6.89
N THR A 543 -13.92 3.51 -6.40
CA THR A 543 -14.83 2.63 -5.67
C THR A 543 -15.49 1.54 -6.53
N PRO A 544 -15.93 1.79 -7.78
CA PRO A 544 -16.46 0.71 -8.61
C PRO A 544 -15.43 -0.41 -8.86
N LEU A 545 -14.18 -0.05 -9.11
CA LEU A 545 -13.09 -1.04 -9.26
C LEU A 545 -12.88 -1.85 -7.97
N LEU A 546 -12.91 -1.19 -6.80
CA LEU A 546 -12.83 -1.85 -5.51
C LEU A 546 -13.92 -2.92 -5.36
N PHE A 547 -15.18 -2.61 -5.73
CA PHE A 547 -16.29 -3.54 -5.62
C PHE A 547 -16.21 -4.69 -6.62
N GLU A 548 -15.77 -4.44 -7.86
CA GLU A 548 -15.53 -5.50 -8.84
C GLU A 548 -14.48 -6.50 -8.31
N LEU A 549 -13.42 -6.00 -7.65
CA LEU A 549 -12.42 -6.85 -7.01
C LEU A 549 -13.01 -7.69 -5.88
N PHE A 550 -13.80 -7.07 -4.96
CA PHE A 550 -14.43 -7.81 -3.86
C PHE A 550 -15.44 -8.83 -4.36
N ASN A 551 -16.23 -8.50 -5.37
CA ASN A 551 -17.18 -9.45 -6.00
C ASN A 551 -16.46 -10.67 -6.57
N SER A 552 -15.23 -10.49 -7.08
CA SER A 552 -14.39 -11.58 -7.57
C SER A 552 -13.73 -12.40 -6.45
N LEU A 553 -13.45 -11.79 -5.29
CA LEU A 553 -12.70 -12.41 -4.19
C LEU A 553 -13.63 -13.13 -3.19
N ASP A 554 -14.73 -12.48 -2.82
CA ASP A 554 -15.55 -12.92 -1.68
C ASP A 554 -17.02 -12.48 -1.83
N TYR A 555 -17.71 -13.00 -2.83
CA TYR A 555 -19.09 -12.62 -3.15
C TYR A 555 -20.10 -12.90 -2.02
N ASN A 556 -19.84 -13.88 -1.15
CA ASN A 556 -20.74 -14.32 -0.08
C ASN A 556 -20.29 -13.89 1.33
N SER A 557 -19.66 -12.73 1.48
CA SER A 557 -19.05 -12.28 2.73
C SER A 557 -20.04 -11.94 3.87
N GLN A 558 -21.34 -11.90 3.64
CA GLN A 558 -22.33 -11.61 4.70
C GLN A 558 -22.26 -12.55 5.89
N GLN A 559 -21.85 -13.79 5.70
CA GLN A 559 -21.73 -14.79 6.78
C GLN A 559 -20.53 -14.54 7.70
N HIS A 560 -19.63 -13.59 7.39
CA HIS A 560 -18.36 -13.38 8.07
C HIS A 560 -18.16 -11.91 8.44
N TRP A 561 -19.22 -11.25 8.97
CA TRP A 561 -19.05 -9.88 9.47
C TRP A 561 -18.56 -9.87 10.93
N PHE A 562 -18.00 -8.73 11.36
CA PHE A 562 -17.46 -8.55 12.70
C PHE A 562 -18.54 -8.70 13.75
N PHE A 563 -18.24 -9.43 14.83
CA PHE A 563 -19.12 -9.51 15.97
C PHE A 563 -19.00 -8.26 16.83
N LYS A 564 -20.14 -7.81 17.39
CA LYS A 564 -20.15 -6.68 18.32
C LYS A 564 -19.32 -7.01 19.57
N PRO A 565 -18.28 -6.20 19.90
CA PRO A 565 -17.46 -6.41 21.08
C PRO A 565 -18.30 -6.34 22.39
N GLN A 566 -17.92 -7.12 23.39
CA GLN A 566 -18.63 -7.13 24.68
C GLN A 566 -18.52 -5.81 25.44
N GLU A 567 -17.45 -5.07 25.24
CA GLU A 567 -17.17 -3.77 25.83
C GLU A 567 -18.08 -2.67 25.28
N LEU A 568 -18.61 -2.85 24.07
CA LEU A 568 -19.46 -1.87 23.40
C LEU A 568 -20.90 -1.99 23.88
N LYS A 569 -21.42 -0.97 24.54
CA LYS A 569 -22.78 -0.89 25.07
C LYS A 569 -23.64 0.11 24.28
N MET A 570 -24.94 0.10 24.57
CA MET A 570 -25.89 1.07 24.05
C MET A 570 -26.39 1.94 25.19
N ARG A 571 -26.56 3.23 24.94
CA ARG A 571 -27.17 4.19 25.86
C ARG A 571 -28.19 5.07 25.15
N SER A 572 -29.15 5.61 25.89
CA SER A 572 -30.06 6.63 25.40
C SER A 572 -29.40 7.99 25.42
N VAL A 573 -29.43 8.71 24.30
CA VAL A 573 -28.88 10.04 24.16
C VAL A 573 -29.90 10.99 23.52
N CYS A 574 -29.70 12.27 23.73
CA CYS A 574 -30.52 13.32 23.10
C CYS A 574 -30.27 13.37 21.57
N PRO A 575 -31.30 13.34 20.71
CA PRO A 575 -31.12 13.40 19.26
C PRO A 575 -30.55 14.72 18.76
N VAL A 576 -30.65 15.82 19.56
CA VAL A 576 -30.16 17.13 19.18
C VAL A 576 -28.66 17.29 19.42
N SER A 577 -28.14 16.79 20.54
CA SER A 577 -26.71 16.95 20.89
C SER A 577 -25.89 15.66 20.79
N GLY A 578 -26.55 14.49 20.79
CA GLY A 578 -25.88 13.18 20.90
C GLY A 578 -25.28 12.90 22.29
N LEU A 579 -25.51 13.77 23.28
CA LEU A 579 -25.07 13.60 24.66
C LEU A 579 -26.13 12.86 25.49
N THR A 580 -25.77 12.42 26.71
CA THR A 580 -26.74 11.77 27.63
C THR A 580 -27.92 12.69 27.89
N MET A 581 -29.09 12.08 28.19
CA MET A 581 -30.33 12.85 28.41
C MET A 581 -30.16 13.86 29.51
N GLY A 582 -30.49 15.11 29.20
CA GLY A 582 -30.57 16.22 30.16
C GLY A 582 -31.99 16.52 30.58
N GLU A 583 -32.16 17.48 31.48
CA GLU A 583 -33.45 17.86 32.09
C GLU A 583 -34.52 18.23 31.08
N HIS A 584 -34.14 18.92 30.00
CA HIS A 584 -35.07 19.43 28.98
C HIS A 584 -35.18 18.50 27.74
N CYS A 585 -34.66 17.28 27.83
CA CYS A 585 -34.73 16.32 26.71
C CYS A 585 -36.05 15.52 26.74
N THR A 586 -36.84 15.65 25.71
CA THR A 586 -38.15 14.95 25.58
C THR A 586 -38.10 13.70 24.72
N LYS A 587 -37.07 13.55 23.86
CA LYS A 587 -36.89 12.42 22.94
C LYS A 587 -35.50 11.82 23.14
N SER A 588 -35.37 10.52 22.89
CA SER A 588 -34.07 9.82 22.93
C SER A 588 -33.86 8.93 21.72
N ILE A 589 -32.60 8.75 21.36
CA ILE A 589 -32.12 7.77 20.37
C ILE A 589 -31.07 6.90 21.02
N LEU A 590 -30.83 5.72 20.44
CA LEU A 590 -29.76 4.83 20.90
C LEU A 590 -28.44 5.18 20.28
N ASP A 591 -27.40 5.20 21.12
CA ASP A 591 -26.01 5.45 20.71
C ASP A 591 -25.09 4.35 21.24
N GLN A 592 -24.03 4.05 20.47
CA GLN A 592 -22.97 3.14 20.86
C GLN A 592 -21.94 3.89 21.71
N TYR A 593 -21.50 3.31 22.82
CA TYR A 593 -20.50 3.92 23.69
C TYR A 593 -19.63 2.85 24.38
N ILE A 594 -18.44 3.25 24.80
CA ILE A 594 -17.49 2.46 25.57
C ILE A 594 -17.58 2.94 27.03
N PRO A 595 -18.17 2.17 27.98
CA PRO A 595 -18.46 2.64 29.35
C PRO A 595 -17.23 3.16 30.11
N THR A 596 -16.05 2.59 29.83
CA THR A 596 -14.81 2.94 30.53
C THR A 596 -14.17 4.25 30.13
N VAL A 597 -14.51 4.78 28.93
CA VAL A 597 -13.84 5.95 28.36
C VAL A 597 -14.80 7.02 27.84
N SER A 598 -15.98 6.63 27.30
CA SER A 598 -16.91 7.60 26.70
C SER A 598 -17.45 8.59 27.72
N GLY A 599 -17.46 9.88 27.36
CA GLY A 599 -17.97 10.96 28.20
C GLY A 599 -19.42 10.73 28.62
N THR A 600 -19.75 11.20 29.82
CA THR A 600 -21.09 11.08 30.45
C THR A 600 -21.80 12.44 30.59
N GLU A 601 -21.35 13.44 29.85
CA GLU A 601 -21.92 14.78 29.89
C GLU A 601 -23.41 14.78 29.54
N SER A 602 -24.20 15.51 30.35
CA SER A 602 -25.62 15.69 30.12
C SER A 602 -25.87 16.72 29.01
N CYS A 603 -26.88 16.49 28.23
CA CYS A 603 -27.33 17.41 27.18
C CYS A 603 -27.83 18.73 27.76
N LYS A 604 -27.36 19.82 27.19
CA LYS A 604 -27.81 21.19 27.49
C LYS A 604 -28.23 21.92 26.22
N HIS A 605 -28.93 21.22 25.29
CA HIS A 605 -29.33 21.79 24.01
C HIS A 605 -30.34 22.94 24.14
N LEU A 606 -31.02 23.04 25.30
CA LEU A 606 -31.86 24.17 25.67
C LEU A 606 -31.28 24.86 26.91
N LYS A 607 -31.40 26.15 26.94
CA LYS A 607 -31.00 27.01 28.04
C LYS A 607 -32.18 27.84 28.49
N GLU A 608 -32.37 27.97 29.81
CA GLU A 608 -33.38 28.85 30.41
C GLU A 608 -32.96 30.31 30.29
N TYR A 609 -33.90 31.11 29.82
CA TYR A 609 -33.80 32.56 29.81
C TYR A 609 -34.98 33.17 30.58
N TYR A 610 -34.67 34.09 31.47
CA TYR A 610 -35.66 34.91 32.11
C TYR A 610 -36.02 36.02 31.11
N VAL A 611 -37.27 36.08 30.68
CA VAL A 611 -37.72 37.04 29.67
C VAL A 611 -38.86 37.90 30.20
N SER A 612 -39.00 39.11 29.67
CA SER A 612 -40.12 39.97 30.02
C SER A 612 -41.48 39.34 29.67
N ALA A 613 -42.56 39.72 30.31
CA ALA A 613 -43.89 39.17 30.06
C ALA A 613 -44.30 39.24 28.57
N LYS A 614 -43.81 40.26 27.85
CA LYS A 614 -44.02 40.46 26.39
C LYS A 614 -42.91 39.85 25.53
N GLU A 615 -41.92 39.16 26.14
CA GLU A 615 -40.77 38.53 25.46
C GLU A 615 -39.91 39.50 24.63
N THR A 616 -39.88 40.78 25.02
CA THR A 616 -39.09 41.83 24.34
C THR A 616 -37.65 41.88 24.79
N TYR A 617 -37.38 41.51 26.05
CA TYR A 617 -36.04 41.55 26.65
C TYR A 617 -35.78 40.29 27.46
N SER A 618 -34.52 39.88 27.55
CA SER A 618 -34.03 38.85 28.49
C SER A 618 -33.34 39.52 29.70
N TYR A 619 -33.34 38.83 30.82
CA TYR A 619 -32.77 39.28 32.07
C TYR A 619 -31.67 38.35 32.57
N CYS A 620 -30.65 38.88 33.20
CA CYS A 620 -29.72 38.12 34.04
C CYS A 620 -30.06 38.29 35.53
N THR A 621 -29.38 37.56 36.40
CA THR A 621 -29.57 37.66 37.87
C THR A 621 -29.38 39.04 38.41
N SER A 622 -28.60 39.91 37.76
CA SER A 622 -28.33 41.29 38.21
C SER A 622 -29.36 42.31 37.75
N CYS A 623 -30.14 42.03 36.72
CA CYS A 623 -31.14 42.95 36.19
C CYS A 623 -32.56 42.37 36.19
N MET A 624 -32.75 41.22 36.82
CA MET A 624 -34.04 40.55 36.91
C MET A 624 -34.97 41.39 37.84
N PRO A 625 -36.16 41.76 37.36
CA PRO A 625 -37.12 42.51 38.19
C PRO A 625 -37.68 41.55 39.27
N SER A 626 -38.20 42.16 40.36
CA SER A 626 -38.85 41.45 41.47
C SER A 626 -40.12 40.65 41.05
N GLY A 627 -40.64 40.89 39.86
CA GLY A 627 -41.81 40.19 39.30
C GLY A 627 -42.07 40.60 37.86
N GLY A 628 -43.01 39.91 37.17
CA GLY A 628 -43.39 40.22 35.79
C GLY A 628 -42.46 39.64 34.70
N TYR A 629 -41.74 38.58 35.04
CA TYR A 629 -40.91 37.78 34.08
C TYR A 629 -41.48 36.41 33.89
N LYS A 630 -41.06 35.76 32.80
CA LYS A 630 -41.31 34.37 32.45
C LYS A 630 -40.00 33.62 32.26
N VAL A 631 -40.00 32.30 32.42
CA VAL A 631 -38.87 31.43 32.08
C VAL A 631 -39.21 30.72 30.79
N ASN A 632 -38.43 30.98 29.75
CA ASN A 632 -38.58 30.32 28.46
C ASN A 632 -37.27 29.57 28.11
N LEU A 633 -37.44 28.48 27.36
CA LEU A 633 -36.33 27.66 26.88
C LEU A 633 -35.95 28.07 25.45
N TYR A 634 -34.69 28.36 25.21
CA TYR A 634 -34.13 28.68 23.90
C TYR A 634 -32.98 27.76 23.55
N PRO A 635 -32.73 27.53 22.25
CA PRO A 635 -31.59 26.71 21.79
C PRO A 635 -30.27 27.26 22.34
N ASN A 636 -29.46 26.36 22.91
CA ASN A 636 -28.12 26.65 23.40
C ASN A 636 -27.10 26.32 22.33
N ILE A 637 -27.00 27.15 21.31
CA ILE A 637 -26.09 27.00 20.17
C ILE A 637 -24.89 27.94 20.30
N SER A 638 -23.77 27.61 19.68
CA SER A 638 -22.59 28.48 19.63
C SER A 638 -22.88 29.77 18.84
N ALA A 639 -22.14 30.84 19.14
CA ALA A 639 -22.26 32.10 18.40
C ALA A 639 -21.93 31.88 16.90
N SER A 640 -20.95 31.04 16.59
CA SER A 640 -20.57 30.70 15.21
C SER A 640 -21.69 30.01 14.45
N LEU A 641 -22.37 29.07 15.10
CA LEU A 641 -23.50 28.34 14.51
C LEU A 641 -24.72 29.26 14.33
N ALA A 642 -24.98 30.14 15.30
CA ALA A 642 -26.04 31.17 15.20
C ALA A 642 -25.80 32.11 14.02
N ASP A 643 -24.56 32.61 13.86
CA ASP A 643 -24.18 33.44 12.71
C ASP A 643 -24.33 32.74 11.37
N TYR A 644 -23.94 31.45 11.33
CA TYR A 644 -24.14 30.61 10.16
C TYR A 644 -25.63 30.45 9.81
N TYR A 645 -26.50 30.10 10.77
CA TYR A 645 -27.95 30.02 10.56
C TYR A 645 -28.55 31.31 10.06
N ASP A 646 -28.13 32.45 10.64
CA ASP A 646 -28.56 33.76 10.19
C ASP A 646 -28.11 34.06 8.74
N SER A 647 -26.89 33.75 8.41
CA SER A 647 -26.33 33.97 7.06
C SER A 647 -27.02 33.13 6.00
N GLN A 648 -27.46 31.92 6.37
CA GLN A 648 -28.16 30.98 5.49
C GLN A 648 -29.68 31.10 5.55
N HIS A 649 -30.21 32.08 6.34
CA HIS A 649 -31.64 32.27 6.57
C HIS A 649 -32.36 31.04 7.14
N ILE A 650 -31.64 30.24 7.94
CA ILE A 650 -32.19 29.06 8.63
C ILE A 650 -32.92 29.57 9.90
N PRO A 651 -34.24 29.35 10.01
CA PRO A 651 -34.98 29.83 11.17
C PRO A 651 -34.63 29.00 12.42
N TYR A 652 -34.44 29.69 13.54
CA TYR A 652 -34.34 29.12 14.88
C TYR A 652 -34.87 30.08 15.93
N ASP A 653 -35.30 29.57 17.10
CA ASP A 653 -35.82 30.36 18.18
C ASP A 653 -34.69 31.19 18.84
N LYS A 654 -34.72 32.52 18.65
CA LYS A 654 -33.71 33.40 19.19
C LYS A 654 -34.15 33.93 20.57
N PRO A 655 -33.25 33.89 21.58
CA PRO A 655 -33.55 34.55 22.83
C PRO A 655 -33.69 36.07 22.59
N PRO A 656 -34.60 36.73 23.28
CA PRO A 656 -34.71 38.20 23.20
C PRO A 656 -33.42 38.90 23.61
N LEU A 657 -33.20 40.10 23.06
CA LEU A 657 -32.05 40.92 23.41
C LEU A 657 -32.00 41.14 24.92
N HIS A 658 -30.81 41.21 25.48
CA HIS A 658 -30.66 41.48 26.91
C HIS A 658 -31.19 42.86 27.28
N ASN A 659 -31.72 42.99 28.50
CA ASN A 659 -32.22 44.27 29.02
C ASN A 659 -31.18 45.39 28.85
N PRO A 660 -31.47 46.44 28.06
CA PRO A 660 -30.51 47.50 27.77
C PRO A 660 -30.13 48.36 29.02
N MET A 661 -30.90 48.27 30.10
CA MET A 661 -30.61 48.96 31.36
C MET A 661 -29.69 48.12 32.29
N CYS A 662 -29.22 46.96 31.89
CA CYS A 662 -28.33 46.13 32.69
C CYS A 662 -26.90 46.67 32.64
N MET A 663 -26.32 46.94 33.81
CA MET A 663 -24.95 47.48 33.94
C MET A 663 -23.88 46.38 34.12
N ARG A 664 -24.25 45.09 34.10
CA ARG A 664 -23.30 43.98 34.27
C ARG A 664 -22.51 43.69 32.99
N VAL A 665 -21.19 43.74 33.08
CA VAL A 665 -20.29 43.22 32.08
C VAL A 665 -20.16 41.70 32.27
N MET A 666 -20.53 40.90 31.28
CA MET A 666 -20.40 39.45 31.33
C MET A 666 -19.09 39.04 30.64
N GLU A 667 -18.11 38.53 31.39
CA GLU A 667 -16.79 38.12 30.87
C GLU A 667 -16.84 36.95 29.93
N ASP A 668 -17.80 36.04 30.02
CA ASP A 668 -17.90 34.81 29.22
C ASP A 668 -18.36 35.01 27.77
N PHE A 669 -18.64 36.23 27.35
CA PHE A 669 -19.19 36.56 26.03
C PHE A 669 -18.42 37.67 25.31
N ASN A 670 -17.10 37.69 25.45
CA ASN A 670 -16.26 38.64 24.74
C ASN A 670 -16.37 38.51 23.22
N PRO A 671 -16.32 39.61 22.47
CA PRO A 671 -16.20 39.55 21.01
C PRO A 671 -15.03 38.65 20.62
N LYS A 672 -15.21 37.74 19.67
CA LYS A 672 -14.12 36.91 19.14
C LYS A 672 -13.70 37.45 17.78
N ILE A 673 -12.49 38.02 17.69
CA ILE A 673 -11.94 38.47 16.41
C ILE A 673 -11.56 37.24 15.59
N ILE A 674 -12.12 37.15 14.36
CA ILE A 674 -11.85 36.07 13.41
C ILE A 674 -10.83 36.51 12.36
N LEU A 675 -10.93 37.79 11.96
CA LEU A 675 -10.00 38.41 11.02
C LEU A 675 -9.57 39.77 11.58
N PRO A 676 -8.28 40.08 11.52
CA PRO A 676 -7.17 39.19 11.11
C PRO A 676 -6.87 38.11 12.15
N VAL A 677 -6.14 37.07 11.71
CA VAL A 677 -5.77 35.92 12.57
C VAL A 677 -4.64 36.32 13.49
N ASN A 678 -4.77 35.97 14.79
CA ASN A 678 -3.78 36.31 15.81
C ASN A 678 -2.40 35.71 15.51
N ASN A 679 -1.34 36.48 15.74
CA ASN A 679 0.07 36.08 15.51
C ASN A 679 0.41 35.70 14.08
N LYS A 680 -0.37 36.11 13.08
CA LYS A 680 -0.06 35.85 11.67
C LYS A 680 0.77 36.97 11.07
N GLU A 681 1.71 36.60 10.17
CA GLU A 681 2.47 37.53 9.34
C GLU A 681 1.76 37.76 8.01
N TYR A 682 1.62 39.01 7.61
CA TYR A 682 1.03 39.49 6.36
C TYR A 682 2.13 40.12 5.51
N PHE A 683 2.35 39.62 4.32
CA PHE A 683 3.28 40.20 3.35
C PHE A 683 2.48 41.02 2.35
N ILE A 684 2.74 42.31 2.28
CA ILE A 684 1.96 43.26 1.47
C ILE A 684 2.91 43.97 0.49
N GLU A 685 2.52 44.04 -0.76
CA GLU A 685 3.27 44.76 -1.79
C GLU A 685 3.18 46.29 -1.57
N LYS A 686 4.34 46.97 -1.51
CA LYS A 686 4.40 48.44 -1.26
C LYS A 686 3.68 49.24 -2.33
N ALA A 687 3.62 48.74 -3.57
CA ALA A 687 3.02 49.48 -4.68
C ALA A 687 1.48 49.44 -4.70
N VAL A 688 0.86 48.53 -3.93
CA VAL A 688 -0.59 48.31 -3.95
C VAL A 688 -1.15 48.47 -2.55
N PRO A 689 -1.95 49.51 -2.27
CA PRO A 689 -2.61 49.66 -0.97
C PRO A 689 -3.54 48.47 -0.72
N THR A 690 -3.13 47.54 0.12
CA THR A 690 -3.91 46.34 0.44
C THR A 690 -4.55 46.51 1.83
N GLU A 691 -5.86 46.51 1.87
CA GLU A 691 -6.62 46.58 3.11
C GLU A 691 -6.83 45.21 3.72
N ILE A 692 -6.76 45.08 5.05
CA ILE A 692 -7.08 43.90 5.81
C ILE A 692 -8.47 43.99 6.37
N GLN A 693 -9.30 42.95 6.17
CA GLN A 693 -10.65 42.89 6.71
C GLN A 693 -10.62 42.66 8.23
N LEU A 694 -11.46 43.42 8.94
CA LEU A 694 -11.76 43.23 10.36
C LEU A 694 -13.10 42.50 10.50
N LYS A 695 -13.10 41.33 11.12
CA LYS A 695 -14.32 40.56 11.36
C LYS A 695 -14.29 39.97 12.76
N SER A 696 -15.39 40.15 13.49
CA SER A 696 -15.59 39.54 14.82
C SER A 696 -16.93 38.81 14.89
N ILE A 697 -16.98 37.76 15.68
CA ILE A 697 -18.22 37.13 16.13
C ILE A 697 -18.52 37.70 17.51
N VAL A 698 -19.74 38.16 17.67
CA VAL A 698 -20.21 38.72 18.93
C VAL A 698 -21.51 38.04 19.35
N PRO A 699 -21.82 38.01 20.65
CA PRO A 699 -23.11 37.56 21.16
C PRO A 699 -24.30 38.31 20.55
N GLN A 700 -25.45 37.67 20.53
CA GLN A 700 -26.70 38.24 19.96
C GLN A 700 -27.22 39.51 20.67
N ASP A 701 -26.73 39.76 21.89
CA ASP A 701 -27.10 40.92 22.69
C ASP A 701 -26.31 42.20 22.34
N VAL A 702 -25.43 42.14 21.36
CA VAL A 702 -24.54 43.21 20.90
C VAL A 702 -25.20 43.97 19.75
N GLY A 703 -25.42 45.27 19.92
CA GLY A 703 -25.93 46.16 18.87
C GLY A 703 -24.83 46.88 18.09
N LYS A 704 -23.70 47.15 18.72
CA LYS A 704 -22.58 47.93 18.17
C LYS A 704 -21.24 47.32 18.59
N ILE A 705 -20.25 47.43 17.71
CA ILE A 705 -18.85 47.06 17.97
C ILE A 705 -17.94 48.23 17.64
N TYR A 706 -16.87 48.35 18.41
CA TYR A 706 -15.87 49.39 18.28
C TYR A 706 -14.52 48.78 17.99
N TRP A 707 -13.93 49.14 16.87
CA TRP A 707 -12.63 48.68 16.46
C TRP A 707 -11.54 49.66 16.88
N TYR A 708 -10.42 49.11 17.35
CA TYR A 708 -9.24 49.89 17.74
C TYR A 708 -8.02 49.27 17.03
N ILE A 709 -7.18 50.12 16.45
CA ILE A 709 -5.91 49.73 15.83
C ILE A 709 -4.78 50.41 16.62
N ASN A 710 -3.83 49.61 17.11
CA ASN A 710 -2.72 50.12 17.92
C ASN A 710 -3.17 50.99 19.09
N ASN A 711 -4.23 50.54 19.80
CA ASN A 711 -4.90 51.22 20.92
C ASN A 711 -5.56 52.57 20.56
N LYS A 712 -5.72 52.93 19.29
CA LYS A 712 -6.47 54.13 18.85
C LYS A 712 -7.81 53.69 18.30
N PHE A 713 -8.88 54.42 18.68
CA PHE A 713 -10.21 54.22 18.09
C PHE A 713 -10.12 54.36 16.57
N TYR A 714 -10.67 53.37 15.89
CA TYR A 714 -10.64 53.30 14.43
C TYR A 714 -12.02 53.50 13.82
N LYS A 715 -12.99 52.65 14.18
CA LYS A 715 -14.34 52.73 13.61
C LYS A 715 -15.38 52.08 14.53
N GLU A 716 -16.59 52.71 14.60
CA GLU A 716 -17.81 52.07 15.09
C GLU A 716 -18.49 51.33 13.94
N ALA A 717 -18.98 50.13 14.18
CA ALA A 717 -19.64 49.30 13.18
C ALA A 717 -20.80 48.48 13.81
N LYS A 718 -21.70 47.99 12.96
CA LYS A 718 -22.67 46.98 13.37
C LYS A 718 -21.99 45.60 13.39
N PRO A 719 -22.47 44.61 14.15
CA PRO A 719 -21.84 43.27 14.26
C PRO A 719 -21.54 42.57 12.95
N LYS A 720 -22.31 42.82 11.89
CA LYS A 720 -22.16 42.17 10.56
C LYS A 720 -21.63 43.14 9.49
N GLU A 721 -21.25 44.36 9.85
CA GLU A 721 -20.72 45.35 8.92
C GLU A 721 -19.29 44.97 8.52
N GLU A 722 -19.00 45.02 7.22
CA GLU A 722 -17.64 44.84 6.72
C GLU A 722 -16.79 46.07 7.02
N VAL A 723 -15.71 45.85 7.73
CA VAL A 723 -14.75 46.88 8.10
C VAL A 723 -13.37 46.49 7.59
N PHE A 724 -12.67 47.41 6.95
CA PHE A 724 -11.33 47.23 6.44
C PHE A 724 -10.39 48.26 7.01
N PHE A 725 -9.11 47.93 7.18
CA PHE A 725 -8.10 48.90 7.62
C PHE A 725 -6.79 48.72 6.83
N LEU A 726 -6.08 49.82 6.65
CA LEU A 726 -4.73 49.82 6.07
C LEU A 726 -3.72 49.56 7.19
N PRO A 727 -2.97 48.43 7.13
CA PRO A 727 -2.00 48.12 8.17
C PRO A 727 -0.74 48.98 8.06
N THR A 728 0.00 49.09 9.17
CA THR A 728 1.32 49.70 9.23
C THR A 728 2.41 48.63 9.30
N GLU A 729 3.61 48.94 8.81
CA GLU A 729 4.76 48.03 8.90
C GLU A 729 5.08 47.69 10.37
N GLY A 730 5.35 46.43 10.63
CA GLY A 730 5.63 45.91 11.97
C GLY A 730 4.42 45.29 12.65
N ILE A 731 4.40 45.30 13.98
CA ILE A 731 3.32 44.69 14.77
C ILE A 731 2.12 45.61 14.85
N ASN A 732 0.96 45.14 14.39
CA ASN A 732 -0.32 45.84 14.55
C ASN A 732 -1.17 45.10 15.59
N LYS A 733 -1.62 45.80 16.63
CA LYS A 733 -2.56 45.31 17.62
C LYS A 733 -3.97 45.76 17.23
N ILE A 734 -4.85 44.78 17.01
CA ILE A 734 -6.26 45.02 16.68
C ILE A 734 -7.11 44.63 17.88
N SER A 735 -7.95 45.52 18.35
CA SER A 735 -8.89 45.24 19.43
C SER A 735 -10.33 45.52 19.00
N CYS A 736 -11.25 44.67 19.44
CA CYS A 736 -12.67 44.80 19.25
C CYS A 736 -13.33 44.91 20.62
N SER A 737 -14.09 46.00 20.84
CA SER A 737 -14.94 46.17 22.02
C SER A 737 -16.40 46.22 21.58
N ASP A 738 -17.31 45.68 22.37
CA ASP A 738 -18.76 45.84 22.12
C ASP A 738 -19.39 46.96 22.95
N ASP A 739 -20.66 47.21 22.71
CA ASP A 739 -21.45 48.22 23.41
C ASP A 739 -21.76 47.85 24.89
N ARG A 740 -21.28 46.69 25.36
CA ARG A 740 -21.33 46.23 26.74
C ARG A 740 -19.97 46.31 27.45
N GLY A 741 -18.96 46.87 26.79
CA GLY A 741 -17.60 46.99 27.34
C GLY A 741 -16.79 45.71 27.36
N ARG A 742 -17.28 44.62 26.77
CA ARG A 742 -16.53 43.37 26.57
C ARG A 742 -15.54 43.59 25.44
N ASN A 743 -14.31 43.05 25.57
CA ASN A 743 -13.30 43.29 24.57
C ASN A 743 -12.42 42.05 24.31
N SER A 744 -11.81 42.03 23.15
CA SER A 744 -10.76 41.07 22.77
C SER A 744 -9.72 41.76 21.90
N SER A 745 -8.52 41.18 21.83
CA SER A 745 -7.47 41.72 20.98
C SER A 745 -6.65 40.60 20.33
N VAL A 746 -6.15 40.92 19.14
CA VAL A 746 -5.20 40.07 18.37
C VAL A 746 -4.03 40.95 17.94
N GLN A 747 -2.89 40.31 17.68
CA GLN A 747 -1.71 40.97 17.13
C GLN A 747 -1.32 40.30 15.80
N ILE A 748 -0.90 41.10 14.83
CA ILE A 748 -0.39 40.62 13.54
C ILE A 748 0.93 41.30 13.22
N GLY A 749 1.83 40.56 12.54
CA GLY A 749 3.01 41.13 11.91
C GLY A 749 2.69 41.55 10.48
N VAL A 750 3.19 42.70 10.03
CA VAL A 750 3.04 43.15 8.65
C VAL A 750 4.41 43.55 8.10
N GLU A 751 4.79 42.93 6.99
CA GLU A 751 5.99 43.23 6.26
C GLU A 751 5.66 43.70 4.84
N PHE A 752 6.20 44.85 4.45
CA PHE A 752 6.03 45.35 3.09
C PHE A 752 7.22 44.98 2.21
N TYR A 753 6.97 44.39 1.08
CA TYR A 753 8.00 43.98 0.12
C TYR A 753 7.89 44.71 -1.24
#